data_54f6a6c77aa394e084a3e4b4d4468040
#
_entry.id   54f6a6c77aa394e084a3e4b4d4468040
#
_cell.length_a   1.000
_cell.length_b   1.000
_cell.length_c   1.000
_cell.angle_alpha   90.00
_cell.angle_beta   90.00
_cell.angle_gamma   90.00
#
_symmetry.space_group_name_H-M   'P 1'
#
loop_
_entity.id
_entity.type
_entity.pdbx_description
1 polymer ?
#
loop_
_entity_poly.entity_id
_entity_poly.type
_entity_poly.pdbx_seq_one_letter_code
_entity_poly.pdbx_strand_id
1 'polypeptide(L)'
;MLGRLSIQSKLILLLLAVTLASIGAVAWIGYSSGRDSLAQATADRLTALKVGKTATLDAMLKSLRDEVISLSDTRRVVDGMRDLRAAFRALSAQPLAPAEQARLDAFYAEDFLPQLGRILDVRPEPAQYVPAGVSGRVLQYRAIVANPHPYGAKQALAEFPDDDSAYARLHAEFHPQFARTVRIFGFEDLMLVDVDTLDVVYSYQKTTELGTSLADGPYAGTKLAAKVREMRGDKDRDDYRVVDFERYRPSLCRPMGFVISPIFDGARMIGILALQFPIDAFNKVLTNGYDWRAEGLGDTGECYLVGPDGTLRSRARGMHEQPQAFLDELRAAGVSAAVVGQMERQGSGMCVLPVGNEAVEEALRGRSGLMQVRDYRGVPVYSAYGPVELGSLRWALLTEIDVAEADAPIRRFGSKVFGVASGLALGSSLVALLFAHLLTRPLSALADAARRLGAGETDVTVPVSSRDEFGQLGGVFNDMAANIRRQKEELEAQMRRNEELLLSILPASAVEQRRAGDERASREFADVSVLCAELVGLAPLAARIGETRALAAVGDLVAAIDEAAEAAGVEKVRAIGGAYLAVCGLSVQRPDHARRIVAFARDIERIVRGFARDQHADLRAAIGINCGPVVGGVMGRTKFLYDLWGDTVVVARRLAESGDAAIRVTARVRERAGDLGEFRGPESVTVDGRPPIETWSLL
;
A
#
# COMPACT_ATOMS: atom_id res chain seq x y z
N MET A 1 -7.70 -13.61 52.58
CA MET A 1 -8.84 -12.96 51.88
C MET A 1 -9.86 -13.96 51.28
N LEU A 2 -9.46 -15.08 50.72
CA LEU A 2 -10.35 -16.09 50.09
C LEU A 2 -11.37 -16.75 51.06
N GLY A 3 -11.11 -16.80 52.38
CA GLY A 3 -12.01 -17.40 53.36
C GLY A 3 -13.38 -16.70 53.53
N ARG A 4 -13.49 -15.43 53.17
CA ARG A 4 -14.70 -14.61 53.33
C ARG A 4 -15.62 -14.57 52.07
N LEU A 5 -15.15 -15.11 50.96
CA LEU A 5 -15.91 -15.13 49.70
C LEU A 5 -16.91 -16.31 49.69
N SER A 6 -18.06 -16.10 49.08
CA SER A 6 -19.05 -17.18 48.83
C SER A 6 -18.44 -18.25 47.91
N ILE A 7 -18.96 -19.47 47.96
CA ILE A 7 -18.58 -20.58 47.07
C ILE A 7 -18.76 -20.16 45.63
N GLN A 8 -19.86 -19.44 45.32
CA GLN A 8 -20.10 -18.88 44.00
C GLN A 8 -18.97 -17.95 43.52
N SER A 9 -18.58 -16.98 44.37
CA SER A 9 -17.49 -16.05 44.01
C SER A 9 -16.16 -16.75 43.85
N LYS A 10 -15.87 -17.78 44.66
CA LYS A 10 -14.62 -18.58 44.51
C LYS A 10 -14.60 -19.36 43.21
N LEU A 11 -15.72 -19.99 42.83
CA LEU A 11 -15.86 -20.73 41.56
C LEU A 11 -15.73 -19.82 40.37
N ILE A 12 -16.41 -18.67 40.38
CA ILE A 12 -16.30 -17.66 39.31
C ILE A 12 -14.85 -17.20 39.17
N LEU A 13 -14.21 -16.80 40.28
CA LEU A 13 -12.82 -16.33 40.26
C LEU A 13 -11.86 -17.41 39.77
N LEU A 14 -12.01 -18.66 40.19
CA LEU A 14 -11.15 -19.76 39.73
C LEU A 14 -11.34 -20.02 38.23
N LEU A 15 -12.59 -20.16 37.79
CA LEU A 15 -12.90 -20.41 36.38
C LEU A 15 -12.41 -19.26 35.48
N LEU A 16 -12.68 -18.02 35.89
CA LEU A 16 -12.23 -16.84 35.16
C LEU A 16 -10.69 -16.74 35.14
N ALA A 17 -10.02 -16.98 36.29
CA ALA A 17 -8.58 -16.91 36.36
C ALA A 17 -7.92 -17.95 35.43
N VAL A 18 -8.40 -19.19 35.45
CA VAL A 18 -7.86 -20.28 34.62
C VAL A 18 -8.17 -20.03 33.15
N THR A 19 -9.41 -19.66 32.80
CA THR A 19 -9.81 -19.46 31.41
C THR A 19 -9.12 -18.21 30.80
N LEU A 20 -9.08 -17.09 31.53
CA LEU A 20 -8.43 -15.89 31.06
C LEU A 20 -6.91 -16.06 30.95
N ALA A 21 -6.28 -16.77 31.90
CA ALA A 21 -4.87 -17.10 31.82
C ALA A 21 -4.56 -18.00 30.61
N SER A 22 -5.40 -19.01 30.37
CA SER A 22 -5.23 -19.89 29.22
C SER A 22 -5.44 -19.19 27.88
N ILE A 23 -6.52 -18.39 27.76
CA ILE A 23 -6.80 -17.60 26.57
C ILE A 23 -5.65 -16.59 26.34
N GLY A 24 -5.20 -15.91 27.39
CA GLY A 24 -4.09 -14.96 27.33
C GLY A 24 -2.78 -15.62 26.90
N ALA A 25 -2.47 -16.80 27.45
CA ALA A 25 -1.27 -17.55 27.08
C ALA A 25 -1.31 -18.01 25.62
N VAL A 26 -2.42 -18.59 25.16
CA VAL A 26 -2.59 -19.04 23.78
C VAL A 26 -2.55 -17.85 22.80
N ALA A 27 -3.25 -16.76 23.14
CA ALA A 27 -3.26 -15.55 22.32
C ALA A 27 -1.86 -14.91 22.23
N TRP A 28 -1.12 -14.88 23.35
CA TRP A 28 0.25 -14.39 23.39
C TRP A 28 1.20 -15.25 22.56
N ILE A 29 1.17 -16.57 22.73
CA ILE A 29 2.02 -17.50 21.96
C ILE A 29 1.65 -17.42 20.48
N GLY A 30 0.36 -17.44 20.15
CA GLY A 30 -0.08 -17.32 18.76
C GLY A 30 0.32 -16.01 18.13
N TYR A 31 0.15 -14.89 18.86
CA TYR A 31 0.55 -13.56 18.36
C TYR A 31 2.07 -13.44 18.19
N SER A 32 2.86 -13.86 19.21
CA SER A 32 4.33 -13.75 19.12
C SER A 32 4.90 -14.63 18.00
N SER A 33 4.46 -15.88 17.92
CA SER A 33 4.88 -16.79 16.85
C SER A 33 4.44 -16.31 15.46
N GLY A 34 3.20 -15.83 15.33
CA GLY A 34 2.70 -15.28 14.07
C GLY A 34 3.42 -14.00 13.65
N ARG A 35 3.70 -13.10 14.62
CA ARG A 35 4.50 -11.89 14.38
C ARG A 35 5.89 -12.23 13.88
N ASP A 36 6.57 -13.13 14.58
CA ASP A 36 7.96 -13.49 14.24
C ASP A 36 8.02 -14.21 12.89
N SER A 37 7.05 -15.08 12.59
CA SER A 37 6.94 -15.74 11.28
C SER A 37 6.68 -14.76 10.13
N LEU A 38 5.79 -13.76 10.33
CA LEU A 38 5.50 -12.76 9.32
C LEU A 38 6.69 -11.81 9.11
N ALA A 39 7.37 -11.41 10.19
CA ALA A 39 8.56 -10.58 10.12
C ALA A 39 9.70 -11.33 9.38
N GLN A 40 9.91 -12.61 9.72
CA GLN A 40 10.90 -13.44 9.05
C GLN A 40 10.56 -13.64 7.57
N ALA A 41 9.30 -13.91 7.23
CA ALA A 41 8.87 -14.04 5.83
C ALA A 41 9.12 -12.77 5.01
N THR A 42 8.94 -11.58 5.61
CA THR A 42 9.27 -10.31 4.95
C THR A 42 10.79 -10.16 4.76
N ALA A 43 11.57 -10.50 5.78
CA ALA A 43 13.03 -10.47 5.73
C ALA A 43 13.58 -11.41 4.65
N ASP A 44 13.09 -12.65 4.63
CA ASP A 44 13.49 -13.67 3.66
C ASP A 44 13.12 -13.25 2.23
N ARG A 45 11.93 -12.68 2.04
CA ARG A 45 11.47 -12.16 0.74
C ARG A 45 12.38 -11.04 0.22
N LEU A 46 12.66 -10.02 1.05
CA LEU A 46 13.54 -8.91 0.64
C LEU A 46 14.96 -9.42 0.33
N THR A 47 15.46 -10.33 1.16
CA THR A 47 16.79 -10.94 0.98
C THR A 47 16.83 -11.76 -0.31
N ALA A 48 15.82 -12.59 -0.57
CA ALA A 48 15.74 -13.40 -1.78
C ALA A 48 15.66 -12.54 -3.05
N LEU A 49 14.85 -11.47 -3.01
CA LEU A 49 14.78 -10.50 -4.11
C LEU A 49 16.13 -9.83 -4.34
N LYS A 50 16.78 -9.33 -3.28
CA LYS A 50 18.11 -8.73 -3.37
C LYS A 50 19.11 -9.69 -3.99
N VAL A 51 19.16 -10.95 -3.52
CA VAL A 51 20.08 -11.97 -4.05
C VAL A 51 19.79 -12.27 -5.53
N GLY A 52 18.51 -12.45 -5.88
CA GLY A 52 18.11 -12.66 -7.28
C GLY A 52 18.47 -11.50 -8.20
N LYS A 53 18.25 -10.26 -7.76
CA LYS A 53 18.65 -9.05 -8.52
C LYS A 53 20.17 -8.95 -8.63
N THR A 54 20.91 -9.19 -7.55
CA THR A 54 22.38 -9.23 -7.59
C THR A 54 22.86 -10.22 -8.63
N ALA A 55 22.38 -11.45 -8.60
CA ALA A 55 22.80 -12.49 -9.55
C ALA A 55 22.49 -12.13 -11.01
N THR A 56 21.32 -11.50 -11.24
CA THR A 56 20.91 -11.06 -12.59
C THR A 56 21.80 -9.91 -13.08
N LEU A 57 22.09 -8.95 -12.20
CA LEU A 57 23.00 -7.85 -12.51
C LEU A 57 24.41 -8.35 -12.77
N ASP A 58 24.94 -9.24 -11.93
CA ASP A 58 26.28 -9.83 -12.10
C ASP A 58 26.39 -10.58 -13.44
N ALA A 59 25.35 -11.34 -13.82
CA ALA A 59 25.32 -12.01 -15.11
C ALA A 59 25.32 -11.02 -16.28
N MET A 60 24.50 -9.95 -16.19
CA MET A 60 24.43 -8.90 -17.20
C MET A 60 25.78 -8.17 -17.34
N LEU A 61 26.40 -7.86 -16.22
CA LEU A 61 27.66 -7.16 -16.16
C LEU A 61 28.83 -8.01 -16.68
N LYS A 62 28.77 -9.31 -16.40
CA LYS A 62 29.72 -10.28 -16.99
C LYS A 62 29.54 -10.38 -18.50
N SER A 63 28.30 -10.39 -18.99
CA SER A 63 28.03 -10.35 -20.43
C SER A 63 28.61 -9.11 -21.08
N LEU A 64 28.38 -7.92 -20.49
CA LEU A 64 28.95 -6.66 -20.99
C LEU A 64 30.47 -6.68 -21.06
N ARG A 65 31.15 -7.24 -20.04
CA ARG A 65 32.59 -7.44 -20.05
C ARG A 65 33.02 -8.32 -21.21
N ASP A 66 32.43 -9.51 -21.30
CA ASP A 66 32.81 -10.50 -22.31
C ASP A 66 32.55 -9.95 -23.72
N GLU A 67 31.49 -9.19 -23.91
CA GLU A 67 31.13 -8.53 -25.17
C GLU A 67 32.15 -7.45 -25.55
N VAL A 68 32.55 -6.55 -24.63
CA VAL A 68 33.49 -5.48 -24.96
C VAL A 68 34.87 -6.03 -25.28
N ILE A 69 35.36 -7.03 -24.53
CA ILE A 69 36.64 -7.68 -24.80
C ILE A 69 36.58 -8.38 -26.18
N SER A 70 35.52 -9.17 -26.40
CA SER A 70 35.34 -9.86 -27.69
C SER A 70 35.28 -8.89 -28.87
N LEU A 71 34.51 -7.80 -28.73
CA LEU A 71 34.34 -6.82 -29.80
C LEU A 71 35.64 -6.04 -30.09
N SER A 72 36.42 -5.66 -29.04
CA SER A 72 37.65 -4.92 -29.20
C SER A 72 38.72 -5.67 -30.00
N ASP A 73 38.70 -7.02 -29.97
CA ASP A 73 39.63 -7.88 -30.71
C ASP A 73 39.09 -8.33 -32.09
N THR A 74 37.82 -7.93 -32.43
CA THR A 74 37.29 -8.25 -33.76
C THR A 74 38.05 -7.49 -34.85
N ARG A 75 38.35 -8.21 -35.93
CA ARG A 75 39.04 -7.61 -37.11
C ARG A 75 38.33 -6.34 -37.57
N ARG A 76 37.01 -6.32 -37.50
CA ARG A 76 36.19 -5.16 -37.93
C ARG A 76 36.46 -3.91 -37.08
N VAL A 77 36.55 -4.09 -35.74
CA VAL A 77 36.85 -2.95 -34.84
C VAL A 77 38.27 -2.53 -34.98
N VAL A 78 39.24 -3.46 -35.13
CA VAL A 78 40.66 -3.17 -35.33
C VAL A 78 40.89 -2.42 -36.64
N ASP A 79 40.33 -2.91 -37.76
CA ASP A 79 40.45 -2.25 -39.08
C ASP A 79 39.74 -0.89 -39.05
N GLY A 80 38.53 -0.82 -38.49
CA GLY A 80 37.79 0.44 -38.33
C GLY A 80 38.57 1.46 -37.49
N MET A 81 39.16 1.05 -36.38
CA MET A 81 39.98 1.92 -35.53
C MET A 81 41.21 2.45 -36.32
N ARG A 82 41.93 1.54 -36.94
CA ARG A 82 43.13 1.92 -37.70
C ARG A 82 42.83 2.91 -38.84
N ASP A 83 41.83 2.61 -39.63
CA ASP A 83 41.55 3.33 -40.87
C ASP A 83 40.78 4.64 -40.58
N LEU A 84 39.80 4.66 -39.71
CA LEU A 84 39.07 5.88 -39.30
C LEU A 84 40.00 6.86 -38.58
N ARG A 85 40.89 6.39 -37.71
CA ARG A 85 41.89 7.21 -37.05
C ARG A 85 42.82 7.93 -38.05
N ALA A 86 43.32 7.21 -39.06
CA ALA A 86 44.15 7.79 -40.09
C ALA A 86 43.35 8.83 -40.92
N ALA A 87 42.12 8.48 -41.31
CA ALA A 87 41.27 9.38 -42.05
C ALA A 87 40.83 10.61 -41.24
N PHE A 88 40.56 10.46 -39.95
CA PHE A 88 40.25 11.57 -39.04
C PHE A 88 41.41 12.59 -38.98
N ARG A 89 42.64 12.12 -38.83
CA ARG A 89 43.82 12.97 -38.83
C ARG A 89 43.97 13.71 -40.15
N ALA A 90 43.64 13.08 -41.29
CA ALA A 90 43.73 13.70 -42.62
C ALA A 90 42.69 14.83 -42.83
N LEU A 91 41.61 14.88 -42.08
CA LEU A 91 40.61 15.96 -42.13
C LEU A 91 41.24 17.35 -41.77
N SER A 92 42.36 17.37 -41.06
CA SER A 92 43.05 18.61 -40.73
C SER A 92 43.55 19.40 -41.98
N ALA A 93 43.72 18.71 -43.10
CA ALA A 93 44.11 19.32 -44.37
C ALA A 93 42.94 20.03 -45.11
N GLN A 94 41.73 19.87 -44.63
CA GLN A 94 40.50 20.40 -45.25
C GLN A 94 39.70 21.24 -44.22
N PRO A 95 40.17 22.39 -43.79
CA PRO A 95 39.47 23.21 -42.82
C PRO A 95 38.10 23.64 -43.36
N LEU A 96 37.14 23.84 -42.45
CA LEU A 96 35.82 24.33 -42.81
C LEU A 96 35.89 25.69 -43.52
N ALA A 97 35.02 25.87 -44.50
CA ALA A 97 34.76 27.19 -45.06
C ALA A 97 34.17 28.13 -43.98
N PRO A 98 34.36 29.44 -44.08
CA PRO A 98 33.84 30.37 -43.08
C PRO A 98 32.36 30.23 -42.82
N ALA A 99 31.55 29.92 -43.84
CA ALA A 99 30.12 29.71 -43.70
C ALA A 99 29.80 28.41 -42.94
N GLU A 100 30.56 27.35 -43.12
CA GLU A 100 30.43 26.09 -42.42
C GLU A 100 30.82 26.21 -40.95
N GLN A 101 31.93 26.94 -40.68
CA GLN A 101 32.36 27.26 -39.32
C GLN A 101 31.28 28.05 -38.59
N ALA A 102 30.72 29.08 -39.24
CA ALA A 102 29.63 29.86 -38.65
C ALA A 102 28.40 29.02 -38.31
N ARG A 103 28.06 28.01 -39.12
CA ARG A 103 26.97 27.07 -38.84
C ARG A 103 27.27 26.13 -37.66
N LEU A 104 28.52 25.69 -37.52
CA LEU A 104 28.97 24.93 -36.38
C LEU A 104 28.87 25.75 -35.09
N ASP A 105 29.33 26.99 -35.13
CA ASP A 105 29.28 27.91 -34.00
C ASP A 105 27.83 28.25 -33.62
N ALA A 106 26.95 28.45 -34.61
CA ALA A 106 25.52 28.64 -34.40
C ALA A 106 24.84 27.41 -33.76
N PHE A 107 25.17 26.19 -34.20
CA PHE A 107 24.67 24.97 -33.58
C PHE A 107 25.00 24.94 -32.07
N TYR A 108 26.22 25.25 -31.71
CA TYR A 108 26.57 25.31 -30.29
C TYR A 108 25.85 26.43 -29.56
N ALA A 109 25.81 27.64 -30.12
CA ALA A 109 25.28 28.82 -29.47
C ALA A 109 23.74 28.81 -29.38
N GLU A 110 23.04 28.27 -30.37
CA GLU A 110 21.57 28.39 -30.51
C GLU A 110 20.82 27.09 -30.22
N ASP A 111 21.44 25.92 -30.50
CA ASP A 111 20.75 24.62 -30.32
C ASP A 111 21.24 23.87 -29.12
N PHE A 112 22.51 23.46 -29.05
CA PHE A 112 23.01 22.53 -28.05
C PHE A 112 23.19 23.17 -26.68
N LEU A 113 23.90 24.29 -26.57
CA LEU A 113 24.23 24.92 -25.29
C LEU A 113 23.03 25.53 -24.58
N PRO A 114 22.03 26.11 -25.26
CA PRO A 114 20.80 26.53 -24.58
C PRO A 114 20.03 25.37 -23.94
N GLN A 115 20.03 24.18 -24.56
CA GLN A 115 19.41 22.99 -23.97
C GLN A 115 20.22 22.50 -22.77
N LEU A 116 21.52 22.37 -22.92
CA LEU A 116 22.45 21.98 -21.86
C LEU A 116 22.39 22.96 -20.68
N GLY A 117 22.38 24.26 -20.97
CA GLY A 117 22.32 25.33 -19.97
C GLY A 117 21.05 25.29 -19.13
N ARG A 118 19.90 25.01 -19.74
CA ARG A 118 18.63 24.80 -19.01
C ARG A 118 18.69 23.63 -18.02
N ILE A 119 19.35 22.54 -18.42
CA ILE A 119 19.48 21.36 -17.56
C ILE A 119 20.46 21.60 -16.42
N LEU A 120 21.59 22.26 -16.71
CA LEU A 120 22.65 22.55 -15.75
C LEU A 120 22.37 23.77 -14.87
N ASP A 121 21.39 24.60 -15.25
CA ASP A 121 21.11 25.89 -14.62
C ASP A 121 22.34 26.85 -14.66
N VAL A 122 23.02 26.84 -15.76
CA VAL A 122 24.20 27.70 -16.01
C VAL A 122 24.20 28.16 -17.45
N ARG A 123 25.01 29.17 -17.77
CA ARG A 123 25.22 29.63 -19.13
C ARG A 123 26.57 29.11 -19.63
N PRO A 124 26.60 27.96 -20.36
CA PRO A 124 27.86 27.43 -20.88
C PRO A 124 28.38 28.31 -22.01
N GLU A 125 29.70 28.54 -22.04
CA GLU A 125 30.34 29.31 -23.06
C GLU A 125 30.67 28.46 -24.29
N PRO A 126 30.30 28.85 -25.53
CA PRO A 126 30.55 28.07 -26.74
C PRO A 126 32.03 27.71 -26.95
N ALA A 127 32.95 28.62 -26.66
CA ALA A 127 34.38 28.40 -26.81
C ALA A 127 34.92 27.20 -26.01
N GLN A 128 34.25 26.80 -24.93
CA GLN A 128 34.62 25.65 -24.09
C GLN A 128 34.19 24.32 -24.69
N TYR A 129 33.25 24.30 -25.64
CA TYR A 129 32.62 23.09 -26.16
C TYR A 129 32.96 22.80 -27.63
N VAL A 130 33.24 23.81 -28.41
CA VAL A 130 33.67 23.65 -29.81
C VAL A 130 35.05 22.94 -29.85
N PRO A 131 35.23 21.90 -30.69
CA PRO A 131 36.52 21.21 -30.80
C PRO A 131 37.69 22.17 -31.13
N ALA A 132 38.77 22.05 -30.38
CA ALA A 132 39.95 22.86 -30.63
C ALA A 132 40.65 22.51 -31.97
N GLY A 133 40.67 21.21 -32.31
CA GLY A 133 41.33 20.69 -33.50
C GLY A 133 40.51 20.89 -34.78
N VAL A 134 41.18 21.15 -35.90
CA VAL A 134 40.54 21.29 -37.22
C VAL A 134 39.78 20.02 -37.61
N SER A 135 40.37 18.84 -37.46
CA SER A 135 39.72 17.55 -37.76
C SER A 135 38.42 17.38 -37.02
N GLY A 136 38.39 17.73 -35.72
CA GLY A 136 37.19 17.65 -34.88
C GLY A 136 36.10 18.58 -35.37
N ARG A 137 36.42 19.84 -35.71
CA ARG A 137 35.44 20.79 -36.26
C ARG A 137 34.84 20.31 -37.58
N VAL A 138 35.69 19.85 -38.49
CA VAL A 138 35.25 19.28 -39.76
C VAL A 138 34.32 18.09 -39.55
N LEU A 139 34.73 17.15 -38.71
CA LEU A 139 33.93 15.97 -38.43
C LEU A 139 32.59 16.31 -37.79
N GLN A 140 32.58 17.18 -36.78
CA GLN A 140 31.31 17.59 -36.15
C GLN A 140 30.41 18.36 -37.10
N TYR A 141 30.95 19.24 -37.92
CA TYR A 141 30.11 19.89 -38.91
C TYR A 141 29.42 18.88 -39.82
N ARG A 142 30.14 17.92 -40.37
CA ARG A 142 29.59 16.89 -41.26
C ARG A 142 28.65 15.93 -40.58
N ALA A 143 29.05 15.42 -39.42
CA ALA A 143 28.29 14.38 -38.70
C ALA A 143 27.10 14.92 -37.92
N ILE A 144 27.17 16.18 -37.47
CA ILE A 144 26.13 16.75 -36.59
C ILE A 144 25.39 17.89 -37.31
N VAL A 145 26.08 18.91 -37.81
CA VAL A 145 25.42 20.12 -38.32
C VAL A 145 24.82 19.91 -39.69
N ALA A 146 25.58 19.32 -40.62
CA ALA A 146 25.10 18.98 -41.97
C ALA A 146 24.16 17.75 -41.99
N ASN A 147 24.14 16.99 -40.95
CA ASN A 147 23.26 15.82 -40.77
C ASN A 147 21.80 16.27 -40.63
N PRO A 148 20.87 15.81 -41.52
CA PRO A 148 19.50 16.28 -41.51
C PRO A 148 18.65 15.76 -40.32
N HIS A 149 19.14 14.74 -39.64
CA HIS A 149 18.40 14.17 -38.49
C HIS A 149 18.53 15.05 -37.25
N PRO A 150 17.54 15.07 -36.35
CA PRO A 150 17.63 15.85 -35.13
C PRO A 150 18.72 15.32 -34.18
N TYR A 151 19.19 16.19 -33.26
CA TYR A 151 20.12 15.77 -32.21
C TYR A 151 19.49 14.65 -31.37
N GLY A 152 20.21 13.58 -31.09
CA GLY A 152 19.69 12.34 -30.49
C GLY A 152 19.21 11.28 -31.50
N ALA A 153 19.17 11.62 -32.80
CA ALA A 153 18.89 10.67 -33.88
C ALA A 153 19.93 10.75 -35.02
N LYS A 154 21.07 11.36 -34.77
CA LYS A 154 22.16 11.57 -35.75
C LYS A 154 22.77 10.26 -36.27
N GLN A 155 22.65 9.18 -35.53
CA GLN A 155 23.05 7.82 -35.90
C GLN A 155 22.32 7.27 -37.16
N ALA A 156 21.22 7.85 -37.54
CA ALA A 156 20.50 7.46 -38.75
C ALA A 156 21.24 7.82 -40.06
N LEU A 157 22.22 8.75 -39.99
CA LEU A 157 23.02 9.12 -41.14
C LEU A 157 24.09 8.05 -41.43
N ALA A 158 23.91 7.31 -42.50
CA ALA A 158 24.85 6.28 -42.97
C ALA A 158 25.98 6.88 -43.82
N GLU A 159 25.67 7.85 -44.68
CA GLU A 159 26.58 8.49 -45.59
C GLU A 159 26.54 10.00 -45.39
N PHE A 160 27.71 10.66 -45.39
CA PHE A 160 27.78 12.11 -45.30
C PHE A 160 27.42 12.76 -46.65
N PRO A 161 26.44 13.69 -46.69
CA PRO A 161 26.07 14.38 -47.90
C PRO A 161 27.26 15.20 -48.46
N ASP A 162 27.47 15.11 -49.75
CA ASP A 162 28.45 15.92 -50.49
C ASP A 162 29.90 15.87 -49.93
N ASP A 163 30.28 14.72 -49.34
CA ASP A 163 31.61 14.53 -48.75
C ASP A 163 32.36 13.32 -49.37
N ASP A 164 33.37 13.62 -50.20
CA ASP A 164 34.23 12.62 -50.83
C ASP A 164 35.51 12.33 -50.03
N SER A 165 35.61 12.75 -48.77
CA SER A 165 36.77 12.50 -47.92
C SER A 165 37.01 11.01 -47.68
N ALA A 166 38.24 10.66 -47.37
CA ALA A 166 38.57 9.30 -46.95
C ALA A 166 37.75 8.88 -45.73
N TYR A 167 37.48 9.81 -44.81
CA TYR A 167 36.69 9.57 -43.64
C TYR A 167 35.23 9.24 -44.00
N ALA A 168 34.63 9.99 -44.93
CA ALA A 168 33.26 9.76 -45.37
C ALA A 168 33.06 8.36 -45.98
N ARG A 169 34.01 7.95 -46.84
CA ARG A 169 33.96 6.59 -47.45
C ARG A 169 34.09 5.49 -46.41
N LEU A 170 35.01 5.61 -45.46
CA LEU A 170 35.21 4.64 -44.39
C LEU A 170 34.01 4.63 -43.42
N HIS A 171 33.45 5.80 -43.13
CA HIS A 171 32.24 5.89 -42.34
C HIS A 171 31.08 5.14 -43.01
N ALA A 172 30.85 5.32 -44.30
CA ALA A 172 29.81 4.62 -45.06
C ALA A 172 30.02 3.09 -45.06
N GLU A 173 31.27 2.63 -45.01
CA GLU A 173 31.62 1.22 -44.91
C GLU A 173 31.39 0.64 -43.51
N PHE A 174 31.93 1.30 -42.46
CA PHE A 174 31.93 0.75 -41.10
C PHE A 174 30.66 1.06 -40.32
N HIS A 175 30.01 2.22 -40.54
CA HIS A 175 28.87 2.66 -39.77
C HIS A 175 27.68 1.65 -39.80
N PRO A 176 27.26 1.09 -40.96
CA PRO A 176 26.17 0.09 -40.96
C PRO A 176 26.52 -1.17 -40.14
N GLN A 177 27.82 -1.52 -40.11
CA GLN A 177 28.32 -2.68 -39.40
C GLN A 177 28.32 -2.45 -37.89
N PHE A 178 28.81 -1.27 -37.43
CA PHE A 178 28.76 -0.85 -36.04
C PHE A 178 27.31 -0.63 -35.56
N ALA A 179 26.49 -0.04 -36.41
CA ALA A 179 25.05 0.12 -36.14
C ALA A 179 24.35 -1.23 -35.91
N ARG A 180 24.71 -2.26 -36.67
CA ARG A 180 24.21 -3.62 -36.47
C ARG A 180 24.68 -4.19 -35.13
N THR A 181 25.95 -4.01 -34.79
CA THR A 181 26.53 -4.44 -33.49
C THR A 181 25.80 -3.78 -32.33
N VAL A 182 25.67 -2.47 -32.35
CA VAL A 182 24.96 -1.68 -31.31
C VAL A 182 23.53 -2.19 -31.13
N ARG A 183 22.79 -2.43 -32.22
CA ARG A 183 21.41 -2.92 -32.14
C ARG A 183 21.28 -4.37 -31.64
N ILE A 184 22.20 -5.25 -32.04
CA ILE A 184 22.15 -6.66 -31.63
C ILE A 184 22.43 -6.80 -30.13
N PHE A 185 23.44 -6.11 -29.64
CA PHE A 185 23.85 -6.17 -28.24
C PHE A 185 23.08 -5.19 -27.33
N GLY A 186 22.30 -4.27 -27.94
CA GLY A 186 21.47 -3.34 -27.17
C GLY A 186 22.27 -2.19 -26.54
N PHE A 187 23.45 -1.86 -27.03
CA PHE A 187 24.21 -0.68 -26.61
C PHE A 187 23.52 0.62 -27.07
N GLU A 188 23.79 1.72 -26.39
CA GLU A 188 23.33 3.04 -26.84
C GLU A 188 24.33 3.69 -27.78
N ASP A 189 25.64 3.54 -27.53
CA ASP A 189 26.71 4.05 -28.43
C ASP A 189 27.86 3.06 -28.48
N LEU A 190 28.61 3.17 -29.58
CA LEU A 190 29.91 2.55 -29.79
C LEU A 190 30.87 3.67 -30.23
N MET A 191 31.91 3.91 -29.44
CA MET A 191 32.91 4.90 -29.72
C MET A 191 34.30 4.29 -29.92
N LEU A 192 35.05 4.85 -30.83
CA LEU A 192 36.47 4.54 -31.04
C LEU A 192 37.30 5.75 -30.65
N VAL A 193 38.22 5.53 -29.70
CA VAL A 193 39.10 6.59 -29.17
C VAL A 193 40.55 6.31 -29.57
N ASP A 194 41.21 7.26 -30.17
CA ASP A 194 42.64 7.18 -30.54
C ASP A 194 43.52 7.13 -29.28
N VAL A 195 44.37 6.12 -29.13
CA VAL A 195 45.25 5.99 -27.97
C VAL A 195 46.32 7.07 -27.85
N ASP A 196 46.77 7.63 -28.99
CA ASP A 196 47.85 8.63 -29.00
C ASP A 196 47.36 10.03 -28.59
N THR A 197 46.21 10.46 -29.12
CA THR A 197 45.62 11.80 -28.91
C THR A 197 44.44 11.82 -27.94
N LEU A 198 43.84 10.66 -27.68
CA LEU A 198 42.58 10.47 -26.98
C LEU A 198 41.39 11.19 -27.64
N ASP A 199 41.51 11.43 -28.95
CA ASP A 199 40.39 11.94 -29.74
C ASP A 199 39.32 10.84 -29.93
N VAL A 200 38.06 11.21 -29.83
CA VAL A 200 36.94 10.34 -30.22
C VAL A 200 36.81 10.38 -31.74
N VAL A 201 37.39 9.40 -32.40
CA VAL A 201 37.48 9.38 -33.88
C VAL A 201 36.22 8.82 -34.54
N TYR A 202 35.37 8.12 -33.78
CA TYR A 202 34.08 7.62 -34.23
C TYR A 202 33.13 7.54 -33.05
N SER A 203 31.84 7.85 -33.25
CA SER A 203 30.72 7.60 -32.38
C SER A 203 29.54 7.18 -33.24
N TYR A 204 28.84 6.13 -32.85
CA TYR A 204 27.62 5.71 -33.51
C TYR A 204 26.52 6.76 -33.34
N GLN A 205 26.32 7.29 -32.14
CA GLN A 205 25.33 8.32 -31.83
C GLN A 205 25.65 9.69 -32.46
N LYS A 206 26.93 9.96 -32.74
CA LYS A 206 27.39 11.25 -33.28
C LYS A 206 27.01 12.43 -32.37
N THR A 207 27.27 12.28 -31.08
CA THR A 207 27.08 13.33 -30.08
C THR A 207 28.33 14.27 -30.04
N THR A 208 28.26 15.34 -29.25
CA THR A 208 29.25 16.44 -29.31
C THR A 208 30.66 16.08 -28.82
N GLU A 209 30.90 14.91 -28.24
CA GLU A 209 32.23 14.40 -27.95
C GLU A 209 32.96 13.90 -29.20
N LEU A 210 32.22 13.55 -30.26
CA LEU A 210 32.82 13.12 -31.52
C LEU A 210 33.82 14.20 -32.06
N GLY A 211 35.04 13.79 -32.35
CA GLY A 211 36.08 14.67 -32.80
C GLY A 211 36.72 15.55 -31.72
N THR A 212 36.40 15.33 -30.44
CA THR A 212 37.05 16.02 -29.31
C THR A 212 38.03 15.11 -28.59
N SER A 213 39.04 15.71 -27.97
CA SER A 213 40.01 14.99 -27.14
C SER A 213 39.48 14.78 -25.74
N LEU A 214 39.57 13.54 -25.25
CA LEU A 214 39.31 13.19 -23.86
C LEU A 214 40.49 13.48 -22.92
N ALA A 215 41.64 13.94 -23.49
CA ALA A 215 42.78 14.37 -22.68
C ALA A 215 42.58 15.77 -22.13
N ASP A 216 42.23 16.73 -23.00
CA ASP A 216 42.20 18.17 -22.72
C ASP A 216 41.00 18.90 -23.35
N GLY A 217 40.15 18.22 -24.07
CA GLY A 217 38.94 18.78 -24.69
C GLY A 217 37.79 19.04 -23.72
N PRO A 218 36.61 19.44 -24.26
CA PRO A 218 35.41 19.81 -23.49
C PRO A 218 34.97 18.78 -22.46
N TYR A 219 35.27 17.53 -22.71
CA TYR A 219 34.82 16.39 -21.93
C TYR A 219 35.95 15.69 -21.17
N ALA A 220 37.13 16.31 -21.07
CA ALA A 220 38.27 15.76 -20.33
C ALA A 220 38.00 15.54 -18.83
N GLY A 221 37.03 16.25 -18.26
CA GLY A 221 36.62 16.11 -16.86
C GLY A 221 35.60 14.98 -16.60
N THR A 222 35.22 14.21 -17.63
CA THR A 222 34.24 13.11 -17.46
C THR A 222 34.91 11.87 -16.84
N LYS A 223 34.07 11.03 -16.21
CA LYS A 223 34.51 9.70 -15.70
C LYS A 223 35.02 8.83 -16.85
N LEU A 224 34.38 8.90 -18.03
CA LEU A 224 34.88 8.24 -19.25
C LEU A 224 36.28 8.66 -19.56
N ALA A 225 36.56 9.97 -19.66
CA ALA A 225 37.88 10.47 -19.98
C ALA A 225 38.94 10.04 -18.94
N ALA A 226 38.61 10.01 -17.68
CA ALA A 226 39.50 9.53 -16.63
C ALA A 226 39.90 8.06 -16.86
N LYS A 227 38.92 7.19 -17.15
CA LYS A 227 39.18 5.76 -17.38
C LYS A 227 39.92 5.49 -18.71
N VAL A 228 39.63 6.25 -19.72
CA VAL A 228 40.38 6.22 -21.00
C VAL A 228 41.84 6.60 -20.80
N ARG A 229 42.14 7.66 -20.02
CA ARG A 229 43.53 8.04 -19.68
C ARG A 229 44.24 6.96 -18.86
N GLU A 230 43.54 6.32 -17.89
CA GLU A 230 44.10 5.21 -17.12
C GLU A 230 44.47 4.00 -18.01
N MET A 231 43.65 3.70 -19.04
CA MET A 231 43.85 2.56 -19.95
C MET A 231 44.97 2.80 -20.97
N ARG A 232 45.39 4.04 -21.23
CA ARG A 232 46.36 4.43 -22.30
C ARG A 232 47.67 3.65 -22.24
N GLY A 233 48.06 3.08 -21.14
CA GLY A 233 49.35 2.38 -21.00
C GLY A 233 49.20 0.86 -20.83
N ASP A 234 48.01 0.33 -20.95
CA ASP A 234 47.75 -1.07 -20.71
C ASP A 234 48.38 -1.96 -21.81
N LYS A 235 48.86 -3.14 -21.36
CA LYS A 235 49.49 -4.13 -22.24
C LYS A 235 48.65 -5.40 -22.34
N ASP A 236 47.62 -5.50 -21.52
CA ASP A 236 46.70 -6.63 -21.49
C ASP A 236 45.58 -6.42 -22.51
N ARG A 237 45.44 -7.34 -23.45
CA ARG A 237 44.39 -7.30 -24.46
C ARG A 237 42.99 -7.54 -23.88
N ASP A 238 42.94 -8.33 -22.84
CA ASP A 238 41.68 -8.73 -22.19
C ASP A 238 41.29 -7.77 -21.05
N ASP A 239 42.05 -6.64 -20.91
CA ASP A 239 41.68 -5.62 -19.94
C ASP A 239 40.37 -4.93 -20.34
N TYR A 240 39.60 -4.62 -19.35
CA TYR A 240 38.41 -3.81 -19.50
C TYR A 240 38.25 -2.90 -18.28
N ARG A 241 37.57 -1.80 -18.48
CA ARG A 241 37.19 -0.92 -17.36
C ARG A 241 35.75 -0.53 -17.46
N VAL A 242 35.11 -0.51 -16.31
CA VAL A 242 33.74 0.01 -16.21
C VAL A 242 33.79 1.45 -15.75
N VAL A 243 33.09 2.30 -16.47
CA VAL A 243 32.87 3.70 -16.14
C VAL A 243 31.52 3.82 -15.48
N ASP A 244 31.54 4.23 -14.22
CA ASP A 244 30.30 4.47 -13.46
C ASP A 244 29.41 5.51 -14.14
N PHE A 245 28.12 5.40 -13.92
CA PHE A 245 27.16 6.37 -14.42
C PHE A 245 27.52 7.79 -14.01
N GLU A 246 27.46 8.69 -14.99
CA GLU A 246 27.61 10.12 -14.80
C GLU A 246 26.57 10.88 -15.63
N ARG A 247 26.32 12.12 -15.27
CA ARG A 247 25.51 13.04 -16.09
C ARG A 247 26.32 13.45 -17.31
N TYR A 248 26.20 12.66 -18.38
CA TYR A 248 27.04 12.79 -19.57
C TYR A 248 26.59 13.98 -20.40
N ARG A 249 27.40 15.04 -20.40
CA ARG A 249 27.07 16.32 -21.06
C ARG A 249 26.79 16.20 -22.57
N PRO A 250 27.53 15.39 -23.35
CA PRO A 250 27.20 15.18 -24.75
C PRO A 250 25.81 14.65 -25.01
N SER A 251 25.29 13.83 -24.11
CA SER A 251 23.92 13.30 -24.16
C SER A 251 22.93 14.16 -23.36
N LEU A 252 23.14 15.48 -23.27
CA LEU A 252 22.31 16.43 -22.52
C LEU A 252 22.09 16.02 -21.07
N CYS A 253 23.16 15.66 -20.40
CA CYS A 253 23.19 15.21 -19.00
C CYS A 253 22.33 13.98 -18.69
N ARG A 254 21.95 13.19 -19.69
CA ARG A 254 21.37 11.87 -19.42
C ARG A 254 22.40 11.02 -18.66
N PRO A 255 21.96 10.23 -17.66
CA PRO A 255 22.85 9.32 -16.95
C PRO A 255 23.40 8.26 -17.91
N MET A 256 24.72 8.19 -18.09
CA MET A 256 25.37 7.25 -18.99
C MET A 256 26.52 6.55 -18.29
N GLY A 257 26.62 5.24 -18.51
CA GLY A 257 27.75 4.42 -18.10
C GLY A 257 28.43 3.79 -19.32
N PHE A 258 29.70 3.46 -19.18
CA PHE A 258 30.47 2.89 -20.27
C PHE A 258 31.25 1.67 -19.81
N VAL A 259 31.50 0.76 -20.75
CA VAL A 259 32.50 -0.28 -20.61
C VAL A 259 33.54 -0.07 -21.70
N ILE A 260 34.82 -0.05 -21.35
CA ILE A 260 35.89 0.23 -22.27
C ILE A 260 36.88 -0.94 -22.31
N SER A 261 37.49 -1.16 -23.48
CA SER A 261 38.54 -2.17 -23.70
C SER A 261 39.55 -1.69 -24.70
N PRO A 262 40.83 -2.05 -24.57
CA PRO A 262 41.86 -1.62 -25.51
C PRO A 262 41.71 -2.35 -26.85
N ILE A 263 42.07 -1.66 -27.93
CA ILE A 263 42.09 -2.19 -29.29
C ILE A 263 43.56 -2.34 -29.72
N PHE A 264 43.95 -3.58 -30.08
CA PHE A 264 45.31 -3.88 -30.51
C PHE A 264 45.36 -4.26 -31.98
N ASP A 265 46.34 -3.68 -32.70
CA ASP A 265 46.75 -4.15 -34.02
C ASP A 265 48.11 -4.83 -33.89
N GLY A 266 48.14 -6.15 -33.98
CA GLY A 266 49.30 -6.95 -33.59
C GLY A 266 49.64 -6.75 -32.10
N ALA A 267 50.85 -6.33 -31.80
CA ALA A 267 51.29 -6.07 -30.42
C ALA A 267 51.08 -4.61 -29.96
N ARG A 268 50.61 -3.76 -30.85
CA ARG A 268 50.48 -2.32 -30.59
C ARG A 268 49.04 -1.96 -30.25
N MET A 269 48.83 -1.34 -29.12
CA MET A 269 47.56 -0.68 -28.83
C MET A 269 47.39 0.52 -29.76
N ILE A 270 46.27 0.55 -30.49
CA ILE A 270 45.99 1.61 -31.47
C ILE A 270 44.79 2.48 -31.04
N GLY A 271 43.97 2.01 -30.15
CA GLY A 271 42.79 2.73 -29.70
C GLY A 271 42.14 2.08 -28.51
N ILE A 272 40.99 2.63 -28.11
CA ILE A 272 40.11 2.16 -27.05
C ILE A 272 38.70 2.07 -27.63
N LEU A 273 38.07 0.93 -27.49
CA LEU A 273 36.63 0.74 -27.72
C LEU A 273 35.89 1.18 -26.45
N ALA A 274 34.93 2.08 -26.62
CA ALA A 274 34.02 2.44 -25.53
C ALA A 274 32.57 2.14 -25.97
N LEU A 275 31.90 1.27 -25.22
CA LEU A 275 30.51 0.93 -25.42
C LEU A 275 29.68 1.58 -24.33
N GLN A 276 28.69 2.35 -24.75
CA GLN A 276 27.74 2.98 -23.85
C GLN A 276 26.60 1.99 -23.60
N PHE A 277 26.41 1.59 -22.36
CA PHE A 277 25.37 0.63 -22.02
C PHE A 277 24.09 1.33 -21.57
N PRO A 278 22.92 0.74 -21.94
CA PRO A 278 21.63 1.36 -21.69
C PRO A 278 21.24 1.22 -20.23
N ILE A 279 20.98 2.35 -19.61
CA ILE A 279 20.47 2.39 -18.24
C ILE A 279 19.10 1.73 -18.10
N ASP A 280 18.30 1.76 -19.15
CA ASP A 280 16.96 1.17 -19.16
C ASP A 280 16.98 -0.35 -18.99
N ALA A 281 18.05 -1.01 -19.42
CA ALA A 281 18.21 -2.45 -19.17
C ALA A 281 18.41 -2.74 -17.69
N PHE A 282 19.23 -1.93 -16.99
CA PHE A 282 19.39 -2.03 -15.53
C PHE A 282 18.10 -1.69 -14.80
N ASN A 283 17.44 -0.62 -15.19
CA ASN A 283 16.15 -0.23 -14.60
C ASN A 283 15.10 -1.34 -14.77
N LYS A 284 15.01 -1.95 -15.95
CA LYS A 284 14.08 -3.07 -16.17
C LYS A 284 14.35 -4.26 -15.26
N VAL A 285 15.63 -4.61 -15.03
CA VAL A 285 16.00 -5.66 -14.10
C VAL A 285 15.59 -5.28 -12.68
N LEU A 286 15.94 -4.07 -12.22
CA LEU A 286 15.68 -3.61 -10.85
C LEU A 286 14.19 -3.48 -10.54
N THR A 287 13.42 -2.99 -11.49
CA THR A 287 12.01 -2.64 -11.32
C THR A 287 11.04 -3.70 -11.84
N ASN A 288 11.56 -4.83 -12.34
CA ASN A 288 10.76 -5.83 -13.07
C ASN A 288 9.93 -5.22 -14.22
N GLY A 289 10.56 -4.36 -15.02
CA GLY A 289 9.87 -3.63 -16.07
C GLY A 289 8.86 -2.60 -15.57
N TYR A 290 9.08 -2.04 -14.38
CA TYR A 290 8.22 -1.09 -13.64
C TYR A 290 6.97 -1.74 -13.03
N ASP A 291 7.00 -3.06 -12.80
CA ASP A 291 5.96 -3.78 -12.07
C ASP A 291 6.46 -4.34 -10.73
N TRP A 292 6.67 -3.45 -9.78
CA TRP A 292 7.14 -3.79 -8.41
C TRP A 292 6.17 -4.70 -7.66
N ARG A 293 4.86 -4.57 -7.94
CA ARG A 293 3.83 -5.38 -7.26
C ARG A 293 3.89 -6.84 -7.67
N ALA A 294 4.13 -7.13 -8.94
CA ALA A 294 4.27 -8.50 -9.43
C ALA A 294 5.47 -9.23 -8.81
N GLU A 295 6.52 -8.50 -8.42
CA GLU A 295 7.66 -9.06 -7.68
C GLU A 295 7.41 -9.24 -6.18
N GLY A 296 6.27 -8.78 -5.68
CA GLY A 296 5.95 -8.84 -4.26
C GLY A 296 6.53 -7.68 -3.44
N LEU A 297 6.97 -6.60 -4.06
CA LEU A 297 7.44 -5.38 -3.37
C LEU A 297 6.28 -4.50 -2.86
N GLY A 298 5.03 -4.92 -3.08
CA GLY A 298 3.86 -4.22 -2.56
C GLY A 298 3.67 -2.82 -3.14
N ASP A 299 3.16 -1.92 -2.31
CA ASP A 299 2.82 -0.56 -2.73
C ASP A 299 3.96 0.44 -2.53
N THR A 300 4.86 0.21 -1.57
CA THR A 300 5.94 1.12 -1.22
C THR A 300 7.33 0.57 -1.52
N GLY A 301 7.45 -0.76 -1.69
CA GLY A 301 8.74 -1.40 -1.85
C GLY A 301 9.37 -1.11 -3.20
N GLU A 302 10.69 -0.99 -3.20
CA GLU A 302 11.50 -0.77 -4.40
C GLU A 302 12.86 -1.44 -4.29
N CYS A 303 13.50 -1.61 -5.46
CA CYS A 303 14.88 -2.07 -5.56
C CYS A 303 15.67 -1.04 -6.38
N TYR A 304 16.81 -0.59 -5.84
CA TYR A 304 17.60 0.45 -6.46
C TYR A 304 19.10 0.31 -6.20
N LEU A 305 19.90 0.98 -7.02
CA LEU A 305 21.35 1.02 -6.93
C LEU A 305 21.84 2.40 -6.47
N VAL A 306 22.89 2.39 -5.66
CA VAL A 306 23.60 3.60 -5.22
C VAL A 306 25.08 3.47 -5.55
N GLY A 307 25.64 4.53 -6.13
CA GLY A 307 27.05 4.58 -6.50
C GLY A 307 27.97 4.88 -5.33
N PRO A 308 29.31 4.78 -5.54
CA PRO A 308 30.29 5.06 -4.51
C PRO A 308 30.31 6.53 -4.04
N ASP A 309 29.73 7.43 -4.81
CA ASP A 309 29.52 8.85 -4.46
C ASP A 309 28.25 9.08 -3.63
N GLY A 310 27.54 8.01 -3.23
CA GLY A 310 26.31 8.10 -2.48
C GLY A 310 25.11 8.58 -3.27
N THR A 311 25.17 8.65 -4.59
CA THR A 311 24.02 9.06 -5.41
C THR A 311 23.36 7.88 -6.11
N LEU A 312 22.06 8.03 -6.37
CA LEU A 312 21.23 7.01 -7.01
C LEU A 312 21.75 6.63 -8.41
N ARG A 313 21.72 5.32 -8.74
CA ARG A 313 22.13 4.77 -10.06
C ARG A 313 20.98 4.11 -10.81
N SER A 314 19.78 4.15 -10.29
CA SER A 314 18.58 3.61 -10.93
C SER A 314 17.42 4.58 -10.81
N ARG A 315 16.32 4.31 -11.48
CA ARG A 315 15.12 5.14 -11.38
C ARG A 315 14.38 4.85 -10.08
N ALA A 316 14.11 5.87 -9.28
CA ALA A 316 13.28 5.76 -8.09
C ALA A 316 11.81 5.50 -8.49
N ARG A 317 11.14 4.64 -7.71
CA ARG A 317 9.73 4.30 -7.93
C ARG A 317 8.83 5.52 -7.92
N GLY A 318 8.96 6.38 -6.92
CA GLY A 318 8.16 7.59 -6.79
C GLY A 318 8.30 8.53 -7.99
N MET A 319 9.52 8.65 -8.54
CA MET A 319 9.78 9.45 -9.75
C MET A 319 9.13 8.86 -11.01
N HIS A 320 8.84 7.56 -11.03
CA HIS A 320 8.14 6.91 -12.12
C HIS A 320 6.62 6.97 -11.97
N GLU A 321 6.10 6.63 -10.78
CA GLU A 321 4.66 6.52 -10.54
C GLU A 321 3.99 7.89 -10.32
N GLN A 322 4.60 8.77 -9.51
CA GLN A 322 4.02 10.05 -9.10
C GLN A 322 5.10 11.14 -8.97
N PRO A 323 5.67 11.62 -10.08
CA PRO A 323 6.85 12.50 -10.06
C PRO A 323 6.69 13.73 -9.16
N GLN A 324 5.56 14.45 -9.28
CA GLN A 324 5.34 15.70 -8.53
C GLN A 324 5.20 15.45 -7.03
N ALA A 325 4.40 14.46 -6.64
CA ALA A 325 4.24 14.08 -5.23
C ALA A 325 5.58 13.65 -4.62
N PHE A 326 6.35 12.88 -5.37
CA PHE A 326 7.68 12.43 -4.96
C PHE A 326 8.67 13.59 -4.73
N LEU A 327 8.69 14.58 -5.63
CA LEU A 327 9.51 15.78 -5.46
C LEU A 327 9.10 16.58 -4.22
N ASP A 328 7.80 16.64 -3.92
CA ASP A 328 7.28 17.32 -2.72
C ASP A 328 7.65 16.56 -1.45
N GLU A 329 7.60 15.22 -1.46
CA GLU A 329 8.09 14.38 -0.36
C GLU A 329 9.59 14.60 -0.09
N LEU A 330 10.42 14.66 -1.13
CA LEU A 330 11.85 14.92 -0.99
C LEU A 330 12.12 16.32 -0.39
N ARG A 331 11.34 17.34 -0.79
CA ARG A 331 11.41 18.68 -0.18
C ARG A 331 11.08 18.63 1.31
N ALA A 332 10.01 17.91 1.66
CA ALA A 332 9.59 17.72 3.05
C ALA A 332 10.64 16.93 3.87
N ALA A 333 11.34 15.98 3.26
CA ALA A 333 12.44 15.23 3.85
C ALA A 333 13.73 16.04 4.05
N GLY A 334 13.78 17.27 3.54
CA GLY A 334 14.94 18.17 3.69
C GLY A 334 15.99 18.03 2.59
N VAL A 335 15.68 17.37 1.47
CA VAL A 335 16.55 17.35 0.31
C VAL A 335 16.64 18.78 -0.24
N SER A 336 17.86 19.23 -0.57
CA SER A 336 18.10 20.61 -0.94
C SER A 336 17.30 21.01 -2.20
N ALA A 337 16.81 22.25 -2.22
CA ALA A 337 16.05 22.79 -3.36
C ALA A 337 16.85 22.72 -4.68
N ALA A 338 18.17 22.79 -4.61
CA ALA A 338 19.06 22.67 -5.77
C ALA A 338 18.99 21.25 -6.38
N VAL A 339 19.05 20.22 -5.53
CA VAL A 339 18.92 18.80 -5.95
C VAL A 339 17.54 18.54 -6.53
N VAL A 340 16.49 18.94 -5.84
CA VAL A 340 15.10 18.72 -6.30
C VAL A 340 14.84 19.46 -7.62
N GLY A 341 15.25 20.72 -7.73
CA GLY A 341 15.12 21.48 -8.97
C GLY A 341 15.92 20.87 -10.13
N GLN A 342 17.07 20.28 -9.83
CA GLN A 342 17.85 19.56 -10.83
C GLN A 342 17.15 18.27 -11.28
N MET A 343 16.58 17.50 -10.36
CA MET A 343 15.79 16.31 -10.67
C MET A 343 14.57 16.65 -11.53
N GLU A 344 13.89 17.75 -11.23
CA GLU A 344 12.74 18.23 -11.99
C GLU A 344 13.14 18.57 -13.45
N ARG A 345 14.24 19.33 -13.65
CA ARG A 345 14.76 19.66 -14.98
C ARG A 345 15.22 18.44 -15.77
N GLN A 346 15.79 17.44 -15.08
CA GLN A 346 16.32 16.22 -15.69
C GLN A 346 15.24 15.14 -15.91
N GLY A 347 14.12 15.21 -15.20
CA GLY A 347 13.10 14.16 -15.16
C GLY A 347 13.58 12.86 -14.49
N SER A 348 14.65 12.94 -13.67
CA SER A 348 15.29 11.77 -13.06
C SER A 348 16.09 12.15 -11.81
N GLY A 349 16.11 11.27 -10.82
CA GLY A 349 16.98 11.38 -9.63
C GLY A 349 18.37 10.75 -9.79
N MET A 350 18.61 10.10 -10.91
CA MET A 350 19.86 9.36 -11.13
C MET A 350 21.06 10.29 -11.23
N CYS A 351 22.16 9.89 -10.56
CA CYS A 351 23.37 10.69 -10.42
C CYS A 351 23.15 12.08 -9.82
N VAL A 352 22.01 12.30 -9.12
CA VAL A 352 21.62 13.58 -8.53
C VAL A 352 21.13 13.40 -7.10
N LEU A 353 20.18 12.47 -6.87
CA LEU A 353 19.60 12.24 -5.56
C LEU A 353 20.61 11.56 -4.63
N PRO A 354 21.01 12.21 -3.52
CA PRO A 354 21.87 11.57 -2.53
C PRO A 354 21.06 10.54 -1.72
N VAL A 355 21.67 9.39 -1.52
CA VAL A 355 21.13 8.30 -0.68
C VAL A 355 22.22 7.94 0.34
N GLY A 356 22.12 8.54 1.53
CA GLY A 356 23.08 8.34 2.60
C GLY A 356 22.40 7.69 3.79
N ASN A 357 22.55 6.38 3.95
CA ASN A 357 22.14 5.65 5.14
C ASN A 357 23.13 4.51 5.42
N GLU A 358 23.03 3.92 6.60
CA GLU A 358 23.93 2.87 7.07
C GLU A 358 23.93 1.63 6.14
N ALA A 359 22.79 1.27 5.54
CA ALA A 359 22.70 0.15 4.62
C ALA A 359 23.53 0.39 3.35
N VAL A 360 23.51 1.60 2.81
CA VAL A 360 24.35 2.00 1.67
C VAL A 360 25.83 1.91 2.03
N GLU A 361 26.23 2.47 3.17
CA GLU A 361 27.63 2.43 3.61
C GLU A 361 28.15 1.01 3.79
N GLU A 362 27.35 0.15 4.43
CA GLU A 362 27.71 -1.26 4.64
C GLU A 362 27.84 -2.02 3.32
N ALA A 363 26.89 -1.79 2.38
CA ALA A 363 26.96 -2.41 1.06
C ALA A 363 28.20 -1.93 0.28
N LEU A 364 28.52 -0.63 0.32
CA LEU A 364 29.73 -0.10 -0.33
C LEU A 364 31.02 -0.61 0.32
N ARG A 365 31.01 -0.98 1.61
CA ARG A 365 32.13 -1.69 2.28
C ARG A 365 32.20 -3.18 1.91
N GLY A 366 31.30 -3.69 1.09
CA GLY A 366 31.26 -5.09 0.66
C GLY A 366 30.48 -6.01 1.59
N ARG A 367 29.70 -5.47 2.52
CA ARG A 367 28.87 -6.26 3.45
C ARG A 367 27.43 -6.37 2.94
N SER A 368 26.79 -7.50 3.25
CA SER A 368 25.40 -7.75 2.94
C SER A 368 24.62 -8.02 4.22
N GLY A 369 23.38 -7.60 4.27
CA GLY A 369 22.52 -7.83 5.42
C GLY A 369 21.10 -7.34 5.20
N LEU A 370 20.38 -7.30 6.31
CA LEU A 370 19.05 -6.70 6.43
C LEU A 370 19.06 -5.81 7.68
N MET A 371 18.60 -4.59 7.55
CA MET A 371 18.45 -3.67 8.69
C MET A 371 17.27 -2.73 8.50
N GLN A 372 16.87 -2.07 9.56
CA GLN A 372 15.92 -0.99 9.50
C GLN A 372 16.66 0.34 9.42
N VAL A 373 16.39 1.13 8.40
CA VAL A 373 16.99 2.45 8.17
C VAL A 373 15.93 3.46 7.77
N ARG A 374 16.34 4.72 7.64
CA ARG A 374 15.53 5.71 6.91
C ARG A 374 16.03 5.78 5.47
N ASP A 375 15.09 5.74 4.54
CA ASP A 375 15.39 5.91 3.13
C ASP A 375 15.65 7.38 2.76
N TYR A 376 15.85 7.64 1.49
CA TYR A 376 16.08 9.00 0.96
C TYR A 376 14.85 9.93 1.08
N ARG A 377 13.65 9.39 1.38
CA ARG A 377 12.43 10.14 1.72
C ARG A 377 12.32 10.43 3.23
N GLY A 378 13.26 9.93 4.04
CA GLY A 378 13.21 10.00 5.49
C GLY A 378 12.23 9.01 6.14
N VAL A 379 11.63 8.10 5.35
CA VAL A 379 10.67 7.09 5.80
C VAL A 379 11.43 5.90 6.40
N PRO A 380 10.99 5.33 7.55
CA PRO A 380 11.59 4.12 8.08
C PRO A 380 11.23 2.91 7.18
N VAL A 381 12.26 2.20 6.73
CA VAL A 381 12.15 1.03 5.83
C VAL A 381 12.93 -0.16 6.38
N TYR A 382 12.51 -1.37 6.01
CA TYR A 382 13.36 -2.55 6.06
C TYR A 382 14.17 -2.62 4.78
N SER A 383 15.49 -2.60 4.90
CA SER A 383 16.43 -2.59 3.77
C SER A 383 17.28 -3.85 3.76
N ALA A 384 17.09 -4.69 2.74
CA ALA A 384 18.03 -5.77 2.40
C ALA A 384 19.07 -5.19 1.44
N TYR A 385 20.30 -5.17 1.87
CA TYR A 385 21.40 -4.52 1.16
C TYR A 385 22.56 -5.46 0.84
N GLY A 386 23.34 -5.10 -0.15
CA GLY A 386 24.56 -5.80 -0.50
C GLY A 386 25.32 -5.15 -1.65
N PRO A 387 26.58 -5.54 -1.86
CA PRO A 387 27.37 -5.02 -2.97
C PRO A 387 26.95 -5.65 -4.30
N VAL A 388 27.10 -4.87 -5.38
CA VAL A 388 27.20 -5.33 -6.76
C VAL A 388 28.57 -4.89 -7.27
N GLU A 389 29.40 -5.85 -7.67
CA GLU A 389 30.79 -5.58 -8.06
C GLU A 389 30.97 -5.64 -9.58
N LEU A 390 31.65 -4.64 -10.11
CA LEU A 390 31.90 -4.45 -11.51
C LEU A 390 33.38 -4.14 -11.75
N GLY A 391 34.22 -5.15 -11.82
CA GLY A 391 35.66 -4.92 -11.87
C GLY A 391 36.13 -4.16 -10.62
N SER A 392 36.64 -2.94 -10.81
CA SER A 392 37.04 -2.05 -9.70
C SER A 392 35.90 -1.19 -9.13
N LEU A 393 34.72 -1.21 -9.75
CA LEU A 393 33.56 -0.42 -9.33
C LEU A 393 32.66 -1.26 -8.40
N ARG A 394 32.19 -0.64 -7.33
CA ARG A 394 31.23 -1.26 -6.41
C ARG A 394 30.04 -0.35 -6.23
N TRP A 395 28.85 -0.89 -6.46
CA TRP A 395 27.59 -0.26 -6.13
C TRP A 395 26.93 -0.92 -4.93
N ALA A 396 26.12 -0.16 -4.22
CA ALA A 396 25.19 -0.71 -3.22
C ALA A 396 23.85 -1.04 -3.89
N LEU A 397 23.40 -2.27 -3.76
CA LEU A 397 22.05 -2.69 -4.12
C LEU A 397 21.22 -2.74 -2.86
N LEU A 398 20.09 -2.03 -2.87
CA LEU A 398 19.12 -2.02 -1.78
C LEU A 398 17.77 -2.50 -2.30
N THR A 399 17.12 -3.32 -1.49
CA THR A 399 15.73 -3.76 -1.70
C THR A 399 14.98 -3.42 -0.44
N GLU A 400 14.05 -2.50 -0.53
CA GLU A 400 13.41 -1.84 0.61
C GLU A 400 11.89 -1.95 0.55
N ILE A 401 11.27 -1.88 1.72
CA ILE A 401 9.82 -1.73 1.90
C ILE A 401 9.57 -0.90 3.14
N ASP A 402 8.57 -0.03 3.12
CA ASP A 402 8.18 0.77 4.27
C ASP A 402 7.80 -0.13 5.45
N VAL A 403 8.33 0.18 6.64
CA VAL A 403 7.98 -0.54 7.88
C VAL A 403 6.47 -0.54 8.10
N ALA A 404 5.81 0.56 7.76
CA ALA A 404 4.37 0.69 7.89
C ALA A 404 3.60 -0.32 7.03
N GLU A 405 4.06 -0.62 5.83
CA GLU A 405 3.47 -1.62 4.95
C GLU A 405 3.87 -3.04 5.37
N ALA A 406 5.15 -3.27 5.62
CA ALA A 406 5.68 -4.56 6.04
C ALA A 406 5.00 -5.08 7.31
N ASP A 407 4.73 -4.18 8.28
CA ASP A 407 4.07 -4.53 9.53
C ASP A 407 2.54 -4.53 9.45
N ALA A 408 1.94 -4.08 8.35
CA ALA A 408 0.49 -4.07 8.20
C ALA A 408 -0.17 -5.46 8.36
N PRO A 409 0.39 -6.55 7.79
CA PRO A 409 -0.11 -7.90 8.04
C PRO A 409 -0.02 -8.30 9.52
N ILE A 410 1.07 -7.90 10.19
CA ILE A 410 1.27 -8.17 11.62
C ILE A 410 0.22 -7.45 12.46
N ARG A 411 -0.04 -6.17 12.18
CA ARG A 411 -1.09 -5.40 12.86
C ARG A 411 -2.48 -5.98 12.62
N ARG A 412 -2.79 -6.37 11.38
CA ARG A 412 -4.07 -7.03 11.04
C ARG A 412 -4.21 -8.39 11.73
N PHE A 413 -3.14 -9.15 11.78
CA PHE A 413 -3.10 -10.42 12.50
C PHE A 413 -3.33 -10.20 14.01
N GLY A 414 -2.61 -9.25 14.61
CA GLY A 414 -2.77 -8.89 16.02
C GLY A 414 -4.19 -8.47 16.38
N SER A 415 -4.82 -7.63 15.56
CA SER A 415 -6.21 -7.22 15.81
C SER A 415 -7.19 -8.39 15.74
N LYS A 416 -6.99 -9.35 14.82
CA LYS A 416 -7.79 -10.57 14.74
C LYS A 416 -7.60 -11.47 15.96
N VAL A 417 -6.35 -11.72 16.36
CA VAL A 417 -6.04 -12.52 17.55
C VAL A 417 -6.67 -11.89 18.79
N PHE A 418 -6.50 -10.57 18.97
CA PHE A 418 -7.09 -9.85 20.10
C PHE A 418 -8.62 -9.88 20.06
N GLY A 419 -9.24 -9.69 18.89
CA GLY A 419 -10.70 -9.77 18.71
C GLY A 419 -11.26 -11.15 19.10
N VAL A 420 -10.61 -12.22 18.60
CA VAL A 420 -11.00 -13.61 18.93
C VAL A 420 -10.78 -13.90 20.42
N ALA A 421 -9.63 -13.51 20.97
CA ALA A 421 -9.34 -13.70 22.40
C ALA A 421 -10.34 -12.95 23.28
N SER A 422 -10.71 -11.71 22.92
CA SER A 422 -11.72 -10.93 23.63
C SER A 422 -13.11 -11.57 23.55
N GLY A 423 -13.50 -12.06 22.39
CA GLY A 423 -14.75 -12.78 22.19
C GLY A 423 -14.82 -14.07 23.04
N LEU A 424 -13.72 -14.84 23.03
CA LEU A 424 -13.60 -16.05 23.85
C LEU A 424 -13.61 -15.71 25.35
N ALA A 425 -12.95 -14.65 25.78
CA ALA A 425 -12.95 -14.18 27.16
C ALA A 425 -14.34 -13.77 27.62
N LEU A 426 -15.09 -13.03 26.80
CA LEU A 426 -16.48 -12.67 27.08
C LEU A 426 -17.38 -13.89 27.12
N GLY A 427 -17.27 -14.79 26.14
CA GLY A 427 -18.05 -16.04 26.10
C GLY A 427 -17.74 -16.93 27.28
N SER A 428 -16.47 -17.13 27.63
CA SER A 428 -16.06 -17.94 28.78
C SER A 428 -16.52 -17.32 30.11
N SER A 429 -16.48 -15.97 30.18
CA SER A 429 -17.00 -15.26 31.37
C SER A 429 -18.49 -15.47 31.55
N LEU A 430 -19.25 -15.39 30.45
CA LEU A 430 -20.70 -15.68 30.48
C LEU A 430 -20.98 -17.13 30.89
N VAL A 431 -20.24 -18.09 30.32
CA VAL A 431 -20.33 -19.51 30.66
C VAL A 431 -19.96 -19.73 32.13
N ALA A 432 -18.87 -19.13 32.62
CA ALA A 432 -18.45 -19.23 34.00
C ALA A 432 -19.53 -18.69 34.98
N LEU A 433 -20.16 -17.57 34.64
CA LEU A 433 -21.27 -16.99 35.41
C LEU A 433 -22.48 -17.92 35.41
N LEU A 434 -22.82 -18.48 34.24
CA LEU A 434 -23.95 -19.42 34.11
C LEU A 434 -23.69 -20.68 34.92
N PHE A 435 -22.51 -21.29 34.78
CA PHE A 435 -22.15 -22.49 35.54
C PHE A 435 -22.13 -22.23 37.05
N ALA A 436 -21.52 -21.10 37.47
CA ALA A 436 -21.48 -20.74 38.86
C ALA A 436 -22.92 -20.55 39.43
N HIS A 437 -23.82 -19.95 38.63
CA HIS A 437 -25.20 -19.79 39.00
C HIS A 437 -25.94 -21.15 39.09
N LEU A 438 -25.76 -22.00 38.09
CA LEU A 438 -26.36 -23.33 38.04
C LEU A 438 -25.91 -24.24 39.19
N LEU A 439 -24.60 -24.21 39.52
CA LEU A 439 -24.03 -25.06 40.58
C LEU A 439 -24.34 -24.55 41.99
N THR A 440 -24.41 -23.20 42.16
CA THR A 440 -24.61 -22.65 43.51
C THR A 440 -26.07 -22.49 43.89
N ARG A 441 -26.99 -22.39 42.90
CA ARG A 441 -28.43 -22.26 43.15
C ARG A 441 -29.02 -23.44 43.93
N PRO A 442 -28.73 -24.72 43.63
CA PRO A 442 -29.17 -25.86 44.41
C PRO A 442 -28.61 -25.83 45.84
N LEU A 443 -27.32 -25.49 45.99
CA LEU A 443 -26.65 -25.40 47.30
C LEU A 443 -27.25 -24.31 48.19
N SER A 444 -27.55 -23.15 47.60
CA SER A 444 -28.18 -22.06 48.37
C SER A 444 -29.62 -22.42 48.77
N ALA A 445 -30.35 -23.07 47.86
CA ALA A 445 -31.70 -23.55 48.17
C ALA A 445 -31.69 -24.60 49.29
N LEU A 446 -30.72 -25.53 49.26
CA LEU A 446 -30.54 -26.51 50.35
C LEU A 446 -30.15 -25.85 51.68
N ALA A 447 -29.21 -24.86 51.63
CA ALA A 447 -28.78 -24.13 52.84
C ALA A 447 -29.91 -23.28 53.42
N ASP A 448 -30.74 -22.67 52.59
CA ASP A 448 -31.91 -21.90 53.04
C ASP A 448 -33.01 -22.85 53.60
N ALA A 449 -33.27 -23.95 52.91
CA ALA A 449 -34.19 -24.96 53.39
C ALA A 449 -33.74 -25.56 54.74
N ALA A 450 -32.43 -25.82 54.89
CA ALA A 450 -31.86 -26.31 56.16
C ALA A 450 -31.96 -25.26 57.28
N ARG A 451 -31.76 -23.96 56.98
CA ARG A 451 -32.02 -22.90 57.98
C ARG A 451 -33.48 -22.78 58.39
N ARG A 452 -34.40 -22.89 57.45
CA ARG A 452 -35.83 -22.85 57.71
C ARG A 452 -36.27 -24.04 58.52
N LEU A 453 -35.78 -25.23 58.17
CA LEU A 453 -36.05 -26.46 58.95
C LEU A 453 -35.50 -26.33 60.38
N GLY A 454 -34.26 -25.78 60.54
CA GLY A 454 -33.68 -25.50 61.88
C GLY A 454 -34.41 -24.42 62.67
N ALA A 455 -35.11 -23.49 62.02
CA ALA A 455 -35.92 -22.46 62.63
C ALA A 455 -37.33 -23.01 63.02
N GLY A 456 -37.62 -24.32 62.77
CA GLY A 456 -38.85 -24.97 63.19
C GLY A 456 -39.94 -25.10 62.10
N GLU A 457 -39.66 -24.63 60.85
CA GLU A 457 -40.56 -24.84 59.73
C GLU A 457 -40.37 -26.26 59.20
N THR A 458 -41.39 -27.09 59.42
CA THR A 458 -41.33 -28.53 59.07
C THR A 458 -41.85 -28.81 57.66
N ASP A 459 -42.50 -27.85 57.00
CA ASP A 459 -42.99 -28.01 55.63
C ASP A 459 -42.09 -27.40 54.63
N VAL A 460 -40.81 -27.79 54.71
CA VAL A 460 -39.76 -27.31 53.81
C VAL A 460 -39.42 -28.44 52.87
N THR A 461 -39.56 -28.20 51.55
CA THR A 461 -39.10 -29.09 50.50
C THR A 461 -38.13 -28.38 49.55
N VAL A 462 -37.07 -29.07 49.13
CA VAL A 462 -36.16 -28.61 48.12
C VAL A 462 -36.58 -29.26 46.81
N PRO A 463 -36.78 -28.50 45.74
CA PRO A 463 -37.09 -29.06 44.41
C PRO A 463 -35.91 -29.91 43.90
N VAL A 464 -36.16 -31.20 43.73
CA VAL A 464 -35.21 -32.16 43.15
C VAL A 464 -35.34 -32.06 41.62
N SER A 465 -34.62 -31.12 41.02
CA SER A 465 -34.67 -30.89 39.56
C SER A 465 -33.48 -31.53 38.80
N SER A 466 -32.50 -32.05 39.50
CA SER A 466 -31.30 -32.67 38.93
C SER A 466 -31.24 -34.15 39.27
N ARG A 467 -30.58 -34.96 38.42
CA ARG A 467 -30.30 -36.39 38.63
C ARG A 467 -28.87 -36.66 39.10
N ASP A 468 -28.12 -35.61 39.39
CA ASP A 468 -26.73 -35.64 39.89
C ASP A 468 -26.69 -35.67 41.41
N GLU A 469 -25.49 -35.44 41.98
CA GLU A 469 -25.25 -35.45 43.43
C GLU A 469 -26.09 -34.39 44.16
N PHE A 470 -26.44 -33.26 43.48
CA PHE A 470 -27.30 -32.24 44.07
C PHE A 470 -28.76 -32.72 44.16
N GLY A 471 -29.22 -33.47 43.16
CA GLY A 471 -30.53 -34.10 43.21
C GLY A 471 -30.60 -35.17 44.28
N GLN A 472 -29.57 -36.01 44.43
CA GLN A 472 -29.47 -37.00 45.50
C GLN A 472 -29.49 -36.33 46.86
N LEU A 473 -28.71 -35.25 47.04
CA LEU A 473 -28.66 -34.51 48.31
C LEU A 473 -29.99 -33.81 48.62
N GLY A 474 -30.66 -33.29 47.60
CA GLY A 474 -32.01 -32.74 47.70
C GLY A 474 -33.02 -33.78 48.12
N GLY A 475 -32.96 -35.00 47.56
CA GLY A 475 -33.79 -36.16 47.92
C GLY A 475 -33.56 -36.54 49.38
N VAL A 476 -32.35 -36.78 49.80
CA VAL A 476 -32.02 -37.13 51.21
C VAL A 476 -32.47 -36.04 52.18
N PHE A 477 -32.32 -34.75 51.80
CA PHE A 477 -32.81 -33.65 52.62
C PHE A 477 -34.31 -33.64 52.72
N ASN A 478 -35.06 -33.89 51.64
CA ASN A 478 -36.51 -33.96 51.63
C ASN A 478 -37.01 -35.15 52.47
N ASP A 479 -36.31 -36.30 52.37
CA ASP A 479 -36.65 -37.48 53.21
C ASP A 479 -36.43 -37.16 54.70
N MET A 480 -35.32 -36.47 55.02
CA MET A 480 -35.08 -36.03 56.39
C MET A 480 -36.12 -35.01 56.87
N ALA A 481 -36.48 -34.01 56.04
CA ALA A 481 -37.52 -33.04 56.36
C ALA A 481 -38.86 -33.66 56.50
N ALA A 482 -39.23 -34.65 55.64
CA ALA A 482 -40.44 -35.43 55.71
C ALA A 482 -40.52 -36.30 57.02
N ASN A 483 -39.38 -36.86 57.41
CA ASN A 483 -39.31 -37.60 58.68
C ASN A 483 -39.46 -36.67 59.88
N ILE A 484 -38.84 -35.50 59.88
CA ILE A 484 -39.02 -34.50 60.95
C ILE A 484 -40.45 -34.00 60.96
N ARG A 485 -41.09 -33.75 59.78
CA ARG A 485 -42.47 -33.33 59.67
C ARG A 485 -43.44 -34.44 60.23
N ARG A 486 -43.21 -35.69 59.80
CA ARG A 486 -43.98 -36.80 60.28
C ARG A 486 -43.94 -36.95 61.80
N GLN A 487 -42.75 -36.84 62.38
CA GLN A 487 -42.55 -36.80 63.81
C GLN A 487 -43.26 -35.62 64.47
N LYS A 488 -43.26 -34.45 63.85
CA LYS A 488 -43.94 -33.26 64.30
C LYS A 488 -45.47 -33.36 64.11
N GLU A 489 -45.90 -33.85 62.93
CA GLU A 489 -47.33 -34.09 62.64
C GLU A 489 -47.95 -35.19 63.53
N GLU A 490 -47.15 -36.22 63.84
CA GLU A 490 -47.58 -37.20 64.87
C GLU A 490 -47.71 -36.55 66.22
N LEU A 491 -46.86 -35.59 66.53
CA LEU A 491 -46.92 -34.78 67.75
C LEU A 491 -48.06 -33.75 67.70
N GLU A 492 -48.24 -33.10 66.54
CA GLU A 492 -49.26 -32.07 66.29
C GLU A 492 -50.64 -32.65 65.89
N ALA A 493 -50.68 -33.84 65.32
CA ALA A 493 -51.98 -34.56 65.06
C ALA A 493 -52.70 -34.91 66.35
N GLN A 494 -51.99 -35.00 67.44
CA GLN A 494 -52.58 -35.00 68.76
C GLN A 494 -53.12 -33.63 69.20
N MET A 495 -52.57 -32.52 68.62
CA MET A 495 -52.98 -31.16 68.99
C MET A 495 -53.98 -30.50 68.00
N ARG A 496 -54.12 -31.00 66.75
CA ARG A 496 -54.92 -30.35 65.66
C ARG A 496 -56.21 -31.15 65.33
N ARG A 497 -56.90 -31.67 66.26
CA ARG A 497 -58.30 -31.96 65.97
C ARG A 497 -59.22 -30.73 66.06
N ASN A 498 -58.58 -29.50 66.14
CA ASN A 498 -59.43 -28.37 66.50
C ASN A 498 -59.23 -27.08 65.67
N GLU A 499 -58.52 -27.08 64.57
CA GLU A 499 -58.51 -25.84 63.77
C GLU A 499 -58.42 -26.13 62.27
N GLU A 500 -59.51 -26.54 61.71
CA GLU A 500 -59.85 -26.32 60.30
C GLU A 500 -60.37 -24.91 60.14
N LEU A 501 -59.88 -24.32 59.09
CA LEU A 501 -60.43 -23.21 58.34
C LEU A 501 -59.56 -21.96 58.29
N LEU A 502 -59.25 -21.66 57.07
CA LEU A 502 -59.26 -20.34 56.45
C LEU A 502 -58.05 -19.95 55.57
N LEU A 503 -58.32 -20.04 54.25
CA LEU A 503 -58.24 -19.05 53.20
C LEU A 503 -56.86 -18.57 52.69
N SER A 504 -56.55 -19.00 51.43
CA SER A 504 -56.39 -18.22 50.17
C SER A 504 -55.80 -16.83 50.34
N ILE A 505 -54.78 -16.43 49.45
CA ILE A 505 -55.00 -15.49 48.40
C ILE A 505 -53.61 -14.99 47.80
N LEU A 506 -53.58 -14.87 46.49
CA LEU A 506 -52.54 -14.27 45.66
C LEU A 506 -52.51 -12.72 45.74
N PRO A 507 -51.37 -12.07 45.56
CA PRO A 507 -51.28 -10.61 45.62
C PRO A 507 -51.88 -9.92 44.40
N ALA A 508 -52.62 -8.84 44.63
CA ALA A 508 -53.51 -8.15 43.69
C ALA A 508 -52.79 -7.40 42.53
N SER A 509 -51.53 -7.04 42.64
CA SER A 509 -50.84 -6.22 41.63
C SER A 509 -50.43 -6.98 40.36
N ALA A 510 -50.27 -8.30 40.41
CA ALA A 510 -49.94 -9.11 39.23
C ALA A 510 -51.18 -9.51 38.41
N VAL A 511 -52.37 -9.38 39.01
CA VAL A 511 -53.61 -9.74 38.37
C VAL A 511 -54.26 -8.58 37.64
N GLU A 512 -54.05 -7.36 38.09
CA GLU A 512 -54.59 -6.17 37.40
C GLU A 512 -54.00 -5.88 36.04
N GLN A 513 -52.70 -6.06 35.84
CA GLN A 513 -52.08 -5.85 34.53
C GLN A 513 -52.47 -6.92 33.51
N ARG A 514 -52.73 -8.14 33.93
CA ARG A 514 -53.17 -9.22 33.03
C ARG A 514 -54.69 -9.20 32.82
N ARG A 515 -55.49 -8.60 33.74
CA ARG A 515 -56.89 -8.34 33.57
C ARG A 515 -57.23 -7.21 32.63
N ALA A 516 -56.25 -6.30 32.37
CA ALA A 516 -56.41 -5.19 31.43
C ALA A 516 -56.24 -5.61 29.95
N GLY A 517 -55.88 -6.84 29.63
CA GLY A 517 -55.99 -7.38 28.27
C GLY A 517 -55.02 -6.76 27.23
N ASP A 518 -53.95 -6.06 27.64
CA ASP A 518 -53.07 -5.34 26.75
C ASP A 518 -51.82 -6.17 26.37
N GLU A 519 -52.05 -7.21 25.53
CA GLU A 519 -50.99 -8.02 24.92
C GLU A 519 -50.31 -7.31 23.74
N ARG A 520 -50.61 -6.01 23.48
CA ARG A 520 -50.09 -5.23 22.35
C ARG A 520 -49.63 -3.86 22.82
N ALA A 521 -48.49 -3.80 23.50
CA ALA A 521 -47.85 -2.52 23.81
C ALA A 521 -47.19 -1.95 22.54
N SER A 522 -47.98 -1.25 21.72
CA SER A 522 -47.47 -0.35 20.69
C SER A 522 -47.38 1.07 21.26
N ARG A 523 -46.24 1.75 21.03
CA ARG A 523 -46.04 3.12 21.48
C ARG A 523 -45.91 4.03 20.28
N GLU A 524 -46.63 5.14 20.31
CA GLU A 524 -46.53 6.19 19.29
C GLU A 524 -45.44 7.19 19.68
N PHE A 525 -44.60 7.52 18.69
CA PHE A 525 -43.53 8.53 18.79
C PHE A 525 -43.89 9.65 17.84
N ALA A 526 -44.13 10.83 18.36
CA ALA A 526 -44.71 11.91 17.61
C ALA A 526 -43.69 12.55 16.60
N ASP A 527 -42.41 12.51 16.90
CA ASP A 527 -41.39 13.18 16.06
C ASP A 527 -40.01 12.50 16.19
N VAL A 528 -39.68 11.73 15.18
CA VAL A 528 -38.37 11.05 15.04
C VAL A 528 -37.86 11.21 13.63
N SER A 529 -36.56 10.93 13.41
CA SER A 529 -36.00 10.81 12.08
C SER A 529 -35.69 9.35 11.77
N VAL A 530 -36.19 8.91 10.63
CA VAL A 530 -36.01 7.54 10.12
C VAL A 530 -35.09 7.58 8.90
N LEU A 531 -34.10 6.70 8.89
CA LEU A 531 -33.20 6.45 7.78
C LEU A 531 -33.42 5.02 7.29
N CYS A 532 -33.61 4.87 6.00
CA CYS A 532 -33.53 3.59 5.30
C CYS A 532 -32.34 3.64 4.33
N ALA A 533 -31.38 2.74 4.48
CA ALA A 533 -30.29 2.58 3.53
C ALA A 533 -30.43 1.22 2.84
N GLU A 534 -30.35 1.21 1.54
CA GLU A 534 -30.35 0.01 0.72
C GLU A 534 -28.99 -0.17 0.05
N LEU A 535 -28.36 -1.29 0.29
CA LEU A 535 -27.07 -1.64 -0.28
C LEU A 535 -27.29 -2.26 -1.67
N VAL A 536 -27.03 -1.47 -2.69
CA VAL A 536 -27.19 -1.86 -4.09
C VAL A 536 -25.87 -2.43 -4.62
N GLY A 537 -25.93 -3.62 -5.22
CA GLY A 537 -24.73 -4.28 -5.79
C GLY A 537 -24.26 -5.52 -5.00
N LEU A 538 -25.00 -5.97 -4.00
CA LEU A 538 -24.66 -7.17 -3.19
C LEU A 538 -24.72 -8.47 -4.01
N ALA A 539 -25.69 -8.62 -4.90
CA ALA A 539 -25.83 -9.83 -5.70
C ALA A 539 -24.64 -10.03 -6.68
N PRO A 540 -24.18 -9.03 -7.43
CA PRO A 540 -22.93 -9.13 -8.21
C PRO A 540 -21.71 -9.43 -7.33
N LEU A 541 -21.61 -8.87 -6.15
CA LEU A 541 -20.53 -9.17 -5.21
C LEU A 541 -20.57 -10.65 -4.80
N ALA A 542 -21.72 -11.16 -4.39
CA ALA A 542 -21.91 -12.56 -3.97
C ALA A 542 -21.61 -13.54 -5.12
N ALA A 543 -22.02 -13.22 -6.34
CA ALA A 543 -21.71 -14.03 -7.51
C ALA A 543 -20.19 -14.10 -7.81
N ARG A 544 -19.45 -13.05 -7.48
CA ARG A 544 -18.00 -12.96 -7.74
C ARG A 544 -17.14 -13.62 -6.66
N ILE A 545 -17.45 -13.44 -5.39
CA ILE A 545 -16.60 -13.92 -4.27
C ILE A 545 -17.18 -15.16 -3.56
N GLY A 546 -18.39 -15.59 -3.93
CA GLY A 546 -19.13 -16.69 -3.33
C GLY A 546 -20.01 -16.24 -2.14
N GLU A 547 -21.18 -16.86 -1.98
CA GLU A 547 -22.21 -16.45 -1.01
C GLU A 547 -21.69 -16.36 0.43
N THR A 548 -20.93 -17.36 0.87
CA THR A 548 -20.40 -17.40 2.25
C THR A 548 -19.42 -16.27 2.54
N ARG A 549 -18.54 -15.96 1.60
CA ARG A 549 -17.57 -14.87 1.75
C ARG A 549 -18.26 -13.50 1.64
N ALA A 550 -19.25 -13.40 0.76
CA ALA A 550 -20.05 -12.19 0.63
C ALA A 550 -20.84 -11.93 1.93
N LEU A 551 -21.42 -12.97 2.52
CA LEU A 551 -22.15 -12.84 3.79
C LEU A 551 -21.24 -12.37 4.93
N ALA A 552 -20.03 -12.94 5.06
CA ALA A 552 -19.07 -12.51 6.05
C ALA A 552 -18.64 -11.05 5.82
N ALA A 553 -18.30 -10.71 4.58
CA ALA A 553 -17.89 -9.36 4.20
C ALA A 553 -19.02 -8.32 4.41
N VAL A 554 -20.27 -8.69 4.13
CA VAL A 554 -21.43 -7.84 4.44
C VAL A 554 -21.65 -7.75 5.96
N GLY A 555 -21.36 -8.82 6.70
CA GLY A 555 -21.37 -8.78 8.17
C GLY A 555 -20.40 -7.74 8.73
N ASP A 556 -19.18 -7.72 8.22
CA ASP A 556 -18.16 -6.73 8.62
C ASP A 556 -18.60 -5.30 8.22
N LEU A 557 -19.20 -5.14 7.05
CA LEU A 557 -19.76 -3.88 6.59
C LEU A 557 -20.87 -3.39 7.52
N VAL A 558 -21.81 -4.28 7.87
CA VAL A 558 -22.91 -3.94 8.77
C VAL A 558 -22.39 -3.60 10.17
N ALA A 559 -21.38 -4.33 10.67
CA ALA A 559 -20.76 -4.03 11.95
C ALA A 559 -20.11 -2.62 11.95
N ALA A 560 -19.43 -2.25 10.88
CA ALA A 560 -18.87 -0.91 10.74
C ALA A 560 -19.97 0.17 10.69
N ILE A 561 -21.14 -0.13 10.08
CA ILE A 561 -22.29 0.76 10.09
C ILE A 561 -22.90 0.84 11.49
N ASP A 562 -22.96 -0.28 12.23
CA ASP A 562 -23.46 -0.33 13.61
C ASP A 562 -22.60 0.54 14.55
N GLU A 563 -21.29 0.46 14.45
CA GLU A 563 -20.37 1.32 15.21
C GLU A 563 -20.60 2.81 14.90
N ALA A 564 -20.80 3.11 13.62
CA ALA A 564 -21.09 4.50 13.22
C ALA A 564 -22.47 4.96 13.73
N ALA A 565 -23.47 4.08 13.78
CA ALA A 565 -24.79 4.37 14.32
C ALA A 565 -24.70 4.69 15.82
N GLU A 566 -23.99 3.87 16.59
CA GLU A 566 -23.78 4.07 18.02
C GLU A 566 -23.05 5.40 18.30
N ALA A 567 -21.99 5.67 17.54
CA ALA A 567 -21.24 6.93 17.64
C ALA A 567 -22.12 8.16 17.33
N ALA A 568 -23.02 8.04 16.36
CA ALA A 568 -23.94 9.11 16.00
C ALA A 568 -25.14 9.23 16.96
N GLY A 569 -25.33 8.27 17.86
CA GLY A 569 -26.51 8.15 18.74
C GLY A 569 -27.77 7.87 17.93
N VAL A 570 -27.65 7.09 16.87
CA VAL A 570 -28.71 6.58 16.02
C VAL A 570 -28.97 5.13 16.40
N GLU A 571 -30.22 4.78 16.57
CA GLU A 571 -30.64 3.47 17.00
C GLU A 571 -30.91 2.59 15.77
N LYS A 572 -30.22 1.46 15.69
CA LYS A 572 -30.51 0.44 14.69
C LYS A 572 -31.85 -0.24 15.01
N VAL A 573 -32.70 -0.26 14.04
CA VAL A 573 -33.97 -1.01 14.14
C VAL A 573 -33.80 -2.43 13.59
N ARG A 574 -33.26 -2.52 12.36
CA ARG A 574 -32.96 -3.81 11.73
C ARG A 574 -32.01 -3.67 10.55
N ALA A 575 -31.33 -4.78 10.24
CA ALA A 575 -30.57 -4.93 9.00
C ALA A 575 -30.93 -6.31 8.40
N ILE A 576 -31.66 -6.33 7.29
CA ILE A 576 -32.15 -7.55 6.64
C ILE A 576 -32.08 -7.38 5.11
N GLY A 577 -31.49 -8.38 4.42
CA GLY A 577 -31.55 -8.47 2.97
C GLY A 577 -30.83 -7.34 2.21
N GLY A 578 -29.86 -6.67 2.83
CA GLY A 578 -29.18 -5.53 2.24
C GLY A 578 -29.80 -4.18 2.60
N ALA A 579 -30.92 -4.16 3.29
CA ALA A 579 -31.55 -2.95 3.82
C ALA A 579 -31.17 -2.73 5.28
N TYR A 580 -30.76 -1.52 5.61
CA TYR A 580 -30.44 -1.07 6.97
C TYR A 580 -31.45 0.01 7.39
N LEU A 581 -32.20 -0.28 8.44
CA LEU A 581 -33.19 0.66 8.98
C LEU A 581 -32.68 1.18 10.32
N ALA A 582 -32.61 2.48 10.45
CA ALA A 582 -32.20 3.17 11.67
C ALA A 582 -33.10 4.35 11.99
N VAL A 583 -33.14 4.72 13.25
CA VAL A 583 -33.95 5.82 13.74
C VAL A 583 -33.17 6.65 14.75
N CYS A 584 -33.45 7.94 14.79
CA CYS A 584 -32.92 8.84 15.81
C CYS A 584 -34.04 9.57 16.52
N GLY A 585 -34.01 9.56 17.86
CA GLY A 585 -35.01 10.22 18.67
C GLY A 585 -36.08 9.27 19.21
N LEU A 586 -35.87 7.94 19.14
CA LEU A 586 -36.84 6.94 19.60
C LEU A 586 -36.76 6.71 21.12
N SER A 587 -35.65 6.17 21.62
CA SER A 587 -35.46 5.88 23.06
C SER A 587 -35.16 7.15 23.84
N VAL A 588 -34.40 8.05 23.26
CA VAL A 588 -34.06 9.36 23.81
C VAL A 588 -34.57 10.44 22.88
N GLN A 589 -35.54 11.21 23.32
CA GLN A 589 -35.97 12.38 22.52
C GLN A 589 -34.83 13.37 22.35
N ARG A 590 -34.49 13.66 21.11
CA ARG A 590 -33.37 14.55 20.74
C ARG A 590 -33.87 15.64 19.81
N PRO A 591 -33.75 16.90 20.18
CA PRO A 591 -34.15 18.01 19.29
C PRO A 591 -33.33 18.05 17.99
N ASP A 592 -32.10 17.50 18.00
CA ASP A 592 -31.15 17.46 16.89
C ASP A 592 -31.21 16.15 16.06
N HIS A 593 -32.27 15.32 16.24
CA HIS A 593 -32.41 14.01 15.60
C HIS A 593 -32.26 14.06 14.07
N ALA A 594 -32.74 15.12 13.40
CA ALA A 594 -32.64 15.27 11.96
C ALA A 594 -31.18 15.57 11.51
N ARG A 595 -30.43 16.31 12.29
CA ARG A 595 -29.01 16.59 11.99
C ARG A 595 -28.16 15.34 12.15
N ARG A 596 -28.38 14.58 13.21
CA ARG A 596 -27.62 13.35 13.50
C ARG A 596 -27.83 12.29 12.45
N ILE A 597 -29.07 12.06 12.04
CA ILE A 597 -29.38 11.03 11.05
C ILE A 597 -28.83 11.38 9.66
N VAL A 598 -28.77 12.67 9.30
CA VAL A 598 -28.15 13.12 8.06
C VAL A 598 -26.63 12.97 8.08
N ALA A 599 -26.00 13.24 9.23
CA ALA A 599 -24.57 12.99 9.41
C ALA A 599 -24.25 11.49 9.32
N PHE A 600 -25.05 10.66 9.99
CA PHE A 600 -24.91 9.20 9.93
C PHE A 600 -25.11 8.65 8.51
N ALA A 601 -26.01 9.22 7.72
CA ALA A 601 -26.17 8.84 6.32
C ALA A 601 -24.90 9.05 5.49
N ARG A 602 -24.16 10.11 5.74
CA ARG A 602 -22.86 10.35 5.12
C ARG A 602 -21.81 9.34 5.59
N ASP A 603 -21.86 8.95 6.85
CA ASP A 603 -20.96 7.92 7.37
C ASP A 603 -21.21 6.58 6.70
N ILE A 604 -22.50 6.19 6.54
CA ILE A 604 -22.87 4.98 5.78
C ILE A 604 -22.31 5.06 4.35
N GLU A 605 -22.53 6.18 3.67
CA GLU A 605 -22.05 6.34 2.30
C GLU A 605 -20.53 6.20 2.24
N ARG A 606 -19.80 6.80 3.17
CA ARG A 606 -18.33 6.72 3.25
C ARG A 606 -17.85 5.30 3.51
N ILE A 607 -18.48 4.60 4.47
CA ILE A 607 -18.16 3.22 4.84
C ILE A 607 -18.39 2.30 3.63
N VAL A 608 -19.56 2.40 2.98
CA VAL A 608 -19.91 1.57 1.83
C VAL A 608 -18.98 1.86 0.64
N ARG A 609 -18.63 3.11 0.40
CA ARG A 609 -17.70 3.51 -0.65
C ARG A 609 -16.27 3.00 -0.38
N GLY A 610 -15.84 2.97 0.88
CA GLY A 610 -14.59 2.37 1.32
C GLY A 610 -14.58 0.87 1.05
N PHE A 611 -15.59 0.19 1.55
CA PHE A 611 -15.77 -1.24 1.36
C PHE A 611 -15.87 -1.64 -0.13
N ALA A 612 -16.57 -0.85 -0.94
CA ALA A 612 -16.68 -1.06 -2.38
C ALA A 612 -15.31 -1.03 -3.07
N ARG A 613 -14.45 -0.09 -2.67
CA ARG A 613 -13.07 -0.02 -3.17
C ARG A 613 -12.23 -1.21 -2.76
N ASP A 614 -12.30 -1.58 -1.49
CA ASP A 614 -11.51 -2.68 -0.92
C ASP A 614 -11.92 -4.03 -1.54
N GLN A 615 -13.21 -4.20 -1.81
CA GLN A 615 -13.75 -5.39 -2.44
C GLN A 615 -13.73 -5.33 -3.99
N HIS A 616 -13.26 -4.23 -4.60
CA HIS A 616 -13.32 -4.00 -6.05
C HIS A 616 -14.72 -4.27 -6.63
N ALA A 617 -15.75 -3.82 -5.93
CA ALA A 617 -17.15 -4.06 -6.23
C ALA A 617 -17.87 -2.73 -6.54
N ASP A 618 -18.84 -2.77 -7.44
CA ASP A 618 -19.77 -1.66 -7.64
C ASP A 618 -20.89 -1.76 -6.59
N LEU A 619 -20.52 -1.43 -5.35
CA LEU A 619 -21.46 -1.38 -4.23
C LEU A 619 -21.70 0.08 -3.83
N ARG A 620 -22.96 0.40 -3.63
CA ARG A 620 -23.39 1.74 -3.21
C ARG A 620 -24.54 1.65 -2.21
N ALA A 621 -24.70 2.67 -1.41
CA ALA A 621 -25.84 2.81 -0.53
C ALA A 621 -26.83 3.84 -1.13
N ALA A 622 -28.06 3.44 -1.31
CA ALA A 622 -29.15 4.34 -1.58
C ALA A 622 -29.86 4.66 -0.25
N ILE A 623 -29.91 5.92 0.13
CA ILE A 623 -30.36 6.32 1.46
C ILE A 623 -31.53 7.28 1.35
N GLY A 624 -32.62 6.95 2.05
CA GLY A 624 -33.78 7.81 2.18
C GLY A 624 -34.03 8.19 3.63
N ILE A 625 -34.27 9.48 3.87
CA ILE A 625 -34.50 10.02 5.22
C ILE A 625 -35.79 10.82 5.27
N ASN A 626 -36.60 10.55 6.30
CA ASN A 626 -37.80 11.31 6.58
C ASN A 626 -37.97 11.56 8.08
N CYS A 627 -38.69 12.63 8.44
CA CYS A 627 -39.03 12.99 9.82
C CYS A 627 -40.54 13.04 10.01
N GLY A 628 -40.99 12.46 11.13
CA GLY A 628 -42.40 12.51 11.49
C GLY A 628 -42.76 11.44 12.55
N PRO A 629 -44.06 11.22 12.76
CA PRO A 629 -44.53 10.24 13.72
C PRO A 629 -44.31 8.80 13.23
N VAL A 630 -43.98 7.92 14.18
CA VAL A 630 -43.92 6.47 13.96
C VAL A 630 -44.54 5.72 15.12
N VAL A 631 -44.99 4.49 14.88
CA VAL A 631 -45.43 3.55 15.92
C VAL A 631 -44.39 2.46 16.02
N GLY A 632 -43.78 2.31 17.20
CA GLY A 632 -42.86 1.21 17.51
C GLY A 632 -43.55 0.16 18.34
N GLY A 633 -43.30 -1.11 18.05
CA GLY A 633 -43.88 -2.19 18.80
C GLY A 633 -43.21 -3.54 18.60
N VAL A 634 -43.48 -4.47 19.53
CA VAL A 634 -42.95 -5.83 19.48
C VAL A 634 -43.92 -6.74 18.76
N MET A 635 -43.46 -7.45 17.75
CA MET A 635 -44.26 -8.45 17.02
C MET A 635 -43.73 -9.84 17.27
N GLY A 636 -44.67 -10.82 17.28
CA GLY A 636 -44.39 -12.26 17.36
C GLY A 636 -44.82 -12.91 18.70
N ARG A 637 -45.29 -14.15 18.61
CA ARG A 637 -45.71 -14.94 19.77
C ARG A 637 -44.59 -15.81 20.36
N THR A 638 -43.56 -16.09 19.56
CA THR A 638 -42.44 -16.99 19.92
C THR A 638 -41.07 -16.41 19.63
N LYS A 639 -40.98 -15.41 18.73
CA LYS A 639 -39.77 -14.60 18.47
C LYS A 639 -40.21 -13.15 18.49
N PHE A 640 -39.79 -12.42 19.48
CA PHE A 640 -40.09 -11.01 19.62
C PHE A 640 -39.18 -10.20 18.68
N LEU A 641 -39.75 -9.45 17.71
CA LEU A 641 -39.07 -8.52 16.85
C LEU A 641 -39.63 -7.13 17.09
N TYR A 642 -38.77 -6.19 17.44
CA TYR A 642 -39.16 -4.79 17.51
C TYR A 642 -39.06 -4.18 16.10
N ASP A 643 -40.14 -3.53 15.64
CA ASP A 643 -40.16 -2.88 14.34
C ASP A 643 -40.91 -1.52 14.43
N LEU A 644 -40.69 -0.68 13.40
CA LEU A 644 -41.33 0.62 13.29
C LEU A 644 -42.32 0.64 12.13
N TRP A 645 -43.50 1.22 12.41
CA TRP A 645 -44.53 1.42 11.42
C TRP A 645 -44.93 2.89 11.34
N GLY A 646 -45.49 3.26 10.24
CA GLY A 646 -46.02 4.58 9.98
C GLY A 646 -45.52 5.18 8.70
N ASP A 647 -46.17 6.23 8.30
CA ASP A 647 -45.93 6.97 7.08
C ASP A 647 -44.50 7.47 6.94
N THR A 648 -43.89 7.80 8.07
CA THR A 648 -42.50 8.28 8.11
C THR A 648 -41.51 7.21 7.62
N VAL A 649 -41.74 5.96 7.98
CA VAL A 649 -40.93 4.80 7.57
C VAL A 649 -41.16 4.47 6.09
N VAL A 650 -42.41 4.48 5.65
CA VAL A 650 -42.77 4.19 4.25
C VAL A 650 -42.13 5.19 3.30
N VAL A 651 -42.20 6.47 3.64
CA VAL A 651 -41.56 7.54 2.83
C VAL A 651 -40.03 7.38 2.81
N ALA A 652 -39.39 7.18 3.97
CA ALA A 652 -37.94 7.00 4.03
C ALA A 652 -37.46 5.81 3.18
N ARG A 653 -38.22 4.69 3.23
CA ARG A 653 -37.92 3.51 2.40
C ARG A 653 -38.07 3.82 0.92
N ARG A 654 -39.16 4.47 0.53
CA ARG A 654 -39.42 4.79 -0.87
C ARG A 654 -38.40 5.76 -1.44
N LEU A 655 -37.86 6.66 -0.64
CA LEU A 655 -36.75 7.53 -1.04
C LEU A 655 -35.45 6.75 -1.28
N ALA A 656 -35.18 5.71 -0.48
CA ALA A 656 -34.05 4.83 -0.71
C ALA A 656 -34.20 4.04 -2.01
N GLU A 657 -35.43 3.58 -2.34
CA GLU A 657 -35.71 2.80 -3.54
C GLU A 657 -35.81 3.62 -4.84
N SER A 658 -36.05 4.93 -4.78
CA SER A 658 -36.55 5.72 -5.90
C SER A 658 -35.51 6.55 -6.65
N GLY A 659 -34.21 6.45 -6.39
CA GLY A 659 -33.28 7.35 -7.04
C GLY A 659 -31.83 6.94 -7.20
N ASP A 660 -31.15 7.67 -8.10
CA ASP A 660 -29.71 7.55 -8.34
C ASP A 660 -28.87 8.35 -7.31
N ALA A 661 -29.47 9.20 -6.53
CA ALA A 661 -28.79 9.98 -5.50
C ALA A 661 -28.46 9.12 -4.29
N ALA A 662 -27.23 9.23 -3.78
CA ALA A 662 -26.79 8.45 -2.64
C ALA A 662 -27.66 8.71 -1.38
N ILE A 663 -28.00 9.99 -1.11
CA ILE A 663 -28.80 10.37 0.06
C ILE A 663 -29.93 11.29 -0.37
N ARG A 664 -31.19 10.85 -0.14
CA ARG A 664 -32.40 11.65 -0.39
C ARG A 664 -33.14 11.99 0.88
N VAL A 665 -33.61 13.20 0.96
CA VAL A 665 -34.31 13.73 2.14
C VAL A 665 -35.61 14.44 1.74
N THR A 666 -36.59 14.42 2.64
CA THR A 666 -37.81 15.22 2.50
C THR A 666 -37.57 16.68 2.89
N ALA A 667 -38.49 17.58 2.52
CA ALA A 667 -38.45 19.01 2.88
C ALA A 667 -38.28 19.22 4.39
N ARG A 668 -39.01 18.43 5.18
CA ARG A 668 -38.95 18.47 6.66
C ARG A 668 -37.58 18.12 7.21
N VAL A 669 -36.89 17.14 6.63
CA VAL A 669 -35.54 16.81 7.01
C VAL A 669 -34.55 17.88 6.61
N ARG A 670 -34.67 18.41 5.38
CA ARG A 670 -33.81 19.48 4.89
C ARG A 670 -33.86 20.73 5.79
N GLU A 671 -35.10 21.16 6.13
CA GLU A 671 -35.29 22.34 6.99
C GLU A 671 -34.65 22.15 8.37
N ARG A 672 -34.71 20.94 8.94
CA ARG A 672 -34.17 20.63 10.26
C ARG A 672 -32.68 20.27 10.26
N ALA A 673 -32.15 19.84 9.13
CA ALA A 673 -30.73 19.50 9.01
C ALA A 673 -29.84 20.76 9.00
N GLY A 674 -30.38 21.92 8.57
CA GLY A 674 -29.64 23.18 8.55
C GLY A 674 -28.43 23.13 7.60
N ASP A 675 -27.26 23.59 8.08
CA ASP A 675 -26.03 23.75 7.28
C ASP A 675 -25.21 22.48 7.06
N LEU A 676 -25.79 21.29 7.25
CA LEU A 676 -25.05 20.03 7.15
C LEU A 676 -24.65 19.63 5.71
N GLY A 677 -24.99 20.39 4.68
CA GLY A 677 -24.55 20.16 3.31
C GLY A 677 -25.38 20.93 2.27
N GLU A 678 -24.90 20.89 1.04
CA GLU A 678 -25.64 21.43 -0.10
C GLU A 678 -26.69 20.41 -0.55
N PHE A 679 -27.93 20.89 -0.72
CA PHE A 679 -29.04 20.08 -1.17
C PHE A 679 -29.44 20.46 -2.59
N ARG A 680 -29.48 19.50 -3.48
CA ARG A 680 -29.96 19.65 -4.86
C ARG A 680 -31.42 19.22 -4.96
N GLY A 681 -32.26 20.00 -5.58
CA GLY A 681 -33.67 19.72 -5.77
C GLY A 681 -34.51 21.01 -5.75
N PRO A 682 -35.85 20.95 -5.70
CA PRO A 682 -36.63 19.73 -5.40
C PRO A 682 -36.81 18.78 -6.60
N GLU A 683 -36.88 17.50 -6.32
CA GLU A 683 -37.29 16.45 -7.24
C GLU A 683 -38.57 15.80 -6.70
N SER A 684 -39.48 15.43 -7.58
CA SER A 684 -40.77 14.85 -7.20
C SER A 684 -40.69 13.32 -7.17
N VAL A 685 -40.94 12.70 -6.02
CA VAL A 685 -40.98 11.25 -5.85
C VAL A 685 -42.41 10.82 -5.55
N THR A 686 -42.89 9.84 -6.32
CA THR A 686 -44.23 9.25 -6.11
C THR A 686 -44.15 8.15 -5.05
N VAL A 687 -44.98 8.29 -4.02
CA VAL A 687 -45.18 7.29 -2.99
C VAL A 687 -46.60 6.75 -3.16
N ASP A 688 -46.75 5.41 -3.21
CA ASP A 688 -48.03 4.78 -3.51
C ASP A 688 -49.16 5.27 -2.58
N GLY A 689 -50.27 5.70 -3.19
CA GLY A 689 -51.43 6.20 -2.46
C GLY A 689 -51.34 7.66 -1.98
N ARG A 690 -50.38 8.44 -2.46
CA ARG A 690 -50.15 9.83 -2.04
C ARG A 690 -49.87 10.78 -3.19
N PRO A 691 -50.08 12.10 -3.00
CA PRO A 691 -49.55 13.10 -3.92
C PRO A 691 -48.00 13.02 -3.93
N PRO A 692 -47.38 13.36 -5.07
CA PRO A 692 -45.94 13.41 -5.19
C PRO A 692 -45.27 14.25 -4.09
N ILE A 693 -44.20 13.71 -3.50
CA ILE A 693 -43.50 14.38 -2.41
C ILE A 693 -42.24 15.05 -2.98
N GLU A 694 -42.04 16.32 -2.65
CA GLU A 694 -40.78 17.01 -2.97
C GLU A 694 -39.63 16.49 -2.09
N THR A 695 -38.53 16.19 -2.74
CA THR A 695 -37.35 15.63 -2.12
C THR A 695 -36.10 16.33 -2.60
N TRP A 696 -35.04 16.23 -1.80
CA TRP A 696 -33.73 16.81 -2.10
C TRP A 696 -32.67 15.77 -1.98
N SER A 697 -31.72 15.84 -2.89
CA SER A 697 -30.50 15.00 -2.83
C SER A 697 -29.42 15.79 -2.11
N LEU A 698 -28.79 15.17 -1.12
CA LEU A 698 -27.62 15.72 -0.42
C LEU A 698 -26.38 15.50 -1.29
N LEU A 699 -25.61 16.57 -1.55
CA LEU A 699 -24.41 16.56 -2.37
C LEU A 699 -23.15 16.22 -1.54
#